data_e2e0ecc5d88ac87aaee55bb942a3a91f
#
_entry.id   e2e0ecc5d88ac87aaee55bb942a3a91f
#
_cell.length_a   1.000
_cell.length_b   1.000
_cell.length_c   1.000
_cell.angle_alpha   90.00
_cell.angle_beta   90.00
_cell.angle_gamma   90.00
#
_symmetry.space_group_name_H-M   'P 1'
#
loop_
_entity.id
_entity.type
_entity.pdbx_description
1 polymer ?
#
loop_
_entity_poly.entity_id
_entity_poly.type
_entity_poly.pdbx_seq_one_letter_code
_entity_poly.pdbx_strand_id
1 'polypeptide(L)'
;MAKPIKLITLLALLPATAAIAQNKWTERKAGDIAFVTNTGGQNLGYASTSGVKILTVDGFAFKDLNKNGKLDKYEDWRLPVDERAKDLASKMSVEQIAGLMLYSRHQPIPAAAGGPFAGTYNNKVFAESGAKASDLSDQQKQFLAKDNVRHVLVTSVQSPEIAAQWNNNAQAFVEGLGLGIPNNNSSDPRHGTVATAEYNAGAGGAISMWPGSLGLAATFDPEVVKNFGHIAAQEYRALGISTALSPQVDIATDPRWARVSGTFGEDPQLAADMARAYIDGFQTSAAEKEIKNGWGYNSVNAMVKHWPGGGAGEGGRDAHYAYGKYAVYPGSNFNQHLIPFTEGAFKLNGKTGMAAAVMPYYTISYNQDVKNHENVANNYNSYIINDLLRKKYKYDGVVCTDWLVTGDETTVDSFLSGKSWGVEGLSIAQRHYKVLMAGVDQFGGNNEVAPVTEAYQIGVKEHGEAFMRARFEQSAVRLLRNIFRTGLFENPYLEPEVSKQTVGKPEFMDAGYQAQLKSIVMLKNKANILPLQSGKTVYVPKKFTPAGRNFLGMETPEKLEYPVNMETVKKYFKVTDNPDEADYALIFIASPNSGGGYNSADAKNGGTGYVPVNLQYGTYTATDARATSIAGGDPLEKFTNRTYKGKSSTAINITDLAMVTDTYAKMKGKPVIVSVNMSNPMVFSEFEKDANAIFVDFGVQGQASLDIMTGKAEPSALLPLQMPIDMKTVEAQFEDVPHDMKCYVDENGNKYDFGFGLNWKGVIKDARVDKYVKSVVKP
;
A
#
# COMPACT_ATOMS: atom_id res chain seq x y z
N MET A 1 49.38 -58.72 71.49
CA MET A 1 49.85 -58.69 70.10
C MET A 1 48.62 -58.64 69.18
N ALA A 2 48.28 -57.51 68.74
CA ALA A 2 47.12 -57.33 67.85
C ALA A 2 47.64 -56.90 66.46
N LYS A 3 47.28 -57.65 65.42
CA LYS A 3 47.67 -57.37 64.04
C LYS A 3 46.66 -56.32 63.44
N PRO A 4 47.12 -55.35 62.63
CA PRO A 4 46.18 -54.37 61.97
C PRO A 4 45.59 -55.01 60.74
N ILE A 5 44.26 -54.81 60.58
CA ILE A 5 43.45 -55.11 59.40
C ILE A 5 43.65 -53.98 58.37
N LYS A 6 44.16 -54.30 57.20
CA LYS A 6 44.20 -53.36 56.05
C LYS A 6 42.80 -53.23 55.35
N LEU A 7 42.23 -52.07 55.42
CA LEU A 7 41.02 -51.72 54.69
C LEU A 7 41.41 -51.42 53.22
N ILE A 8 40.94 -52.23 52.28
CA ILE A 8 41.11 -52.03 50.86
C ILE A 8 39.87 -51.19 50.36
N THR A 9 40.13 -49.97 50.05
CA THR A 9 39.08 -49.07 49.45
C THR A 9 38.96 -49.43 47.97
N LEU A 10 37.86 -50.02 47.59
CA LEU A 10 37.48 -50.29 46.17
C LEU A 10 36.92 -49.02 45.56
N LEU A 11 37.71 -48.38 44.68
CA LEU A 11 37.26 -47.22 43.90
C LEU A 11 36.36 -47.74 42.73
N ALA A 12 35.07 -47.60 42.83
CA ALA A 12 34.14 -47.90 41.71
C ALA A 12 34.25 -46.79 40.67
N LEU A 13 34.90 -47.10 39.55
CA LEU A 13 34.80 -46.30 38.34
C LEU A 13 33.35 -46.48 37.74
N LEU A 14 32.50 -45.49 37.91
CA LEU A 14 31.23 -45.37 37.13
C LEU A 14 31.59 -45.00 35.69
N PRO A 15 31.15 -45.75 34.66
CA PRO A 15 31.29 -45.33 33.29
C PRO A 15 30.39 -44.10 33.07
N ALA A 16 30.97 -42.97 32.70
CA ALA A 16 30.24 -41.84 32.17
C ALA A 16 29.60 -42.28 30.84
N THR A 17 28.38 -42.74 30.89
CA THR A 17 27.56 -42.89 29.67
C THR A 17 27.33 -41.49 29.12
N ALA A 18 28.07 -41.10 28.08
CA ALA A 18 27.73 -39.99 27.25
C ALA A 18 26.33 -40.28 26.68
N ALA A 19 25.29 -39.61 27.21
CA ALA A 19 23.98 -39.67 26.65
C ALA A 19 24.10 -39.08 25.23
N ILE A 20 24.07 -39.91 24.21
CA ILE A 20 23.90 -39.45 22.81
C ILE A 20 22.56 -38.78 22.81
N ALA A 21 22.55 -37.44 22.73
CA ALA A 21 21.32 -36.64 22.62
C ALA A 21 20.55 -37.16 21.41
N GLN A 22 19.38 -37.72 21.65
CA GLN A 22 18.53 -38.25 20.60
C GLN A 22 18.16 -37.09 19.68
N ASN A 23 18.35 -37.26 18.36
CA ASN A 23 17.93 -36.26 17.38
C ASN A 23 16.44 -35.94 17.53
N LYS A 24 16.11 -34.66 17.74
CA LYS A 24 14.75 -34.13 17.87
C LYS A 24 14.22 -33.57 16.53
N TRP A 25 14.87 -33.92 15.44
CA TRP A 25 14.48 -33.40 14.12
C TRP A 25 14.50 -34.48 13.05
N THR A 26 13.70 -34.22 11.99
CA THR A 26 13.64 -35.03 10.77
C THR A 26 13.75 -34.13 9.55
N GLU A 27 14.16 -34.69 8.42
CA GLU A 27 14.29 -33.98 7.15
C GLU A 27 13.47 -34.67 6.06
N ARG A 28 12.81 -33.86 5.21
CA ARG A 28 12.24 -34.31 3.94
C ARG A 28 12.74 -33.41 2.82
N LYS A 29 12.87 -33.94 1.60
CA LYS A 29 13.26 -33.20 0.42
C LYS A 29 12.09 -33.08 -0.56
N ALA A 30 12.00 -31.90 -1.21
CA ALA A 30 11.09 -31.61 -2.31
C ALA A 30 11.88 -30.90 -3.42
N GLY A 31 12.39 -31.70 -4.37
CA GLY A 31 13.35 -31.21 -5.35
C GLY A 31 14.65 -30.76 -4.68
N ASP A 32 15.08 -29.55 -4.98
CA ASP A 32 16.31 -28.95 -4.43
C ASP A 32 16.09 -28.32 -3.03
N ILE A 33 14.88 -28.31 -2.50
CA ILE A 33 14.57 -27.75 -1.18
C ILE A 33 14.45 -28.88 -0.16
N ALA A 34 15.13 -28.70 0.97
CA ALA A 34 15.02 -29.55 2.16
C ALA A 34 14.23 -28.83 3.25
N PHE A 35 13.28 -29.54 3.84
CA PHE A 35 12.46 -29.08 4.96
C PHE A 35 12.80 -29.89 6.21
N VAL A 36 13.15 -29.21 7.29
CA VAL A 36 13.51 -29.82 8.57
C VAL A 36 12.43 -29.51 9.58
N THR A 37 11.93 -30.56 10.24
CA THR A 37 10.97 -30.44 11.34
C THR A 37 11.68 -30.68 12.66
N ASN A 38 11.76 -29.65 13.51
CA ASN A 38 12.22 -29.76 14.89
C ASN A 38 11.04 -30.08 15.83
N THR A 39 11.09 -31.20 16.55
CA THR A 39 10.10 -31.50 17.57
C THR A 39 10.22 -30.55 18.74
N GLY A 40 9.25 -29.65 18.90
CA GLY A 40 9.27 -28.62 19.94
C GLY A 40 10.17 -27.41 19.62
N GLY A 41 10.53 -27.21 18.34
CA GLY A 41 11.34 -26.09 17.87
C GLY A 41 10.83 -25.52 16.54
N GLN A 42 11.58 -24.60 15.94
CA GLN A 42 11.23 -23.98 14.66
C GLN A 42 11.49 -24.96 13.50
N ASN A 43 10.57 -24.98 12.54
CA ASN A 43 10.76 -25.68 11.29
C ASN A 43 11.72 -24.88 10.40
N LEU A 44 12.63 -25.58 9.69
CA LEU A 44 13.62 -24.94 8.85
C LEU A 44 13.42 -25.35 7.39
N GLY A 45 13.84 -24.47 6.49
CA GLY A 45 13.93 -24.76 5.07
C GLY A 45 15.26 -24.28 4.52
N TYR A 46 15.90 -25.05 3.63
CA TYR A 46 17.12 -24.64 2.95
C TYR A 46 17.24 -25.27 1.57
N ALA A 47 18.00 -24.63 0.68
CA ALA A 47 18.28 -25.18 -0.65
C ALA A 47 19.52 -26.06 -0.61
N SER A 48 19.44 -27.26 -1.14
CA SER A 48 20.59 -28.19 -1.23
C SER A 48 21.75 -27.61 -2.06
N THR A 49 21.44 -26.66 -2.95
CA THR A 49 22.40 -25.97 -3.85
C THR A 49 23.08 -24.77 -3.16
N SER A 50 22.58 -24.29 -2.02
CA SER A 50 23.11 -23.09 -1.32
C SER A 50 24.44 -23.33 -0.59
N GLY A 51 24.77 -24.58 -0.32
CA GLY A 51 25.92 -24.97 0.49
C GLY A 51 25.69 -24.87 1.99
N VAL A 52 24.51 -24.46 2.45
CA VAL A 52 24.09 -24.49 3.85
C VAL A 52 24.05 -25.93 4.36
N LYS A 53 24.49 -26.13 5.59
CA LYS A 53 24.44 -27.43 6.30
C LYS A 53 23.56 -27.29 7.54
N ILE A 54 23.06 -28.44 8.03
CA ILE A 54 22.37 -28.52 9.30
C ILE A 54 23.36 -28.84 10.40
N LEU A 55 23.41 -27.99 11.42
CA LEU A 55 24.10 -28.24 12.67
C LEU A 55 23.11 -28.87 13.65
N THR A 56 23.57 -29.86 14.43
CA THR A 56 22.77 -30.43 15.53
C THR A 56 23.34 -29.97 16.87
N VAL A 57 22.57 -29.20 17.63
CA VAL A 57 22.94 -28.70 18.96
C VAL A 57 21.79 -28.99 19.91
N ASP A 58 22.09 -29.65 21.06
CA ASP A 58 21.10 -30.10 22.05
C ASP A 58 19.96 -30.98 21.46
N GLY A 59 20.26 -31.66 20.35
CA GLY A 59 19.34 -32.50 19.60
C GLY A 59 18.46 -31.73 18.59
N PHE A 60 18.52 -30.42 18.51
CA PHE A 60 17.80 -29.58 17.54
C PHE A 60 18.65 -29.26 16.31
N ALA A 61 17.98 -29.07 15.18
CA ALA A 61 18.58 -28.64 13.93
C ALA A 61 18.67 -27.10 13.85
N PHE A 62 19.80 -26.61 13.31
CA PHE A 62 20.07 -25.21 13.00
C PHE A 62 20.70 -25.10 11.62
N LYS A 63 20.48 -23.96 10.90
CA LYS A 63 21.14 -23.71 9.63
C LYS A 63 22.50 -23.03 9.86
N ASP A 64 23.56 -23.58 9.29
CA ASP A 64 24.90 -22.96 9.19
C ASP A 64 24.90 -22.03 7.96
N LEU A 65 24.35 -20.83 8.13
CA LEU A 65 24.10 -19.88 7.04
C LEU A 65 25.39 -19.26 6.51
N ASN A 66 26.38 -19.00 7.38
CA ASN A 66 27.66 -18.46 6.95
C ASN A 66 28.70 -19.55 6.65
N LYS A 67 28.34 -20.83 6.76
CA LYS A 67 29.14 -22.00 6.39
C LYS A 67 30.47 -22.14 7.18
N ASN A 68 30.49 -21.66 8.42
CA ASN A 68 31.69 -21.70 9.29
C ASN A 68 31.76 -22.96 10.19
N GLY A 69 30.75 -23.81 10.18
CA GLY A 69 30.64 -25.04 10.94
C GLY A 69 30.36 -24.84 12.45
N LYS A 70 29.91 -23.65 12.85
CA LYS A 70 29.58 -23.28 14.23
C LYS A 70 28.20 -22.63 14.26
N LEU A 71 27.47 -22.81 15.37
CA LEU A 71 26.21 -22.11 15.59
C LEU A 71 26.50 -20.69 16.08
N ASP A 72 26.31 -19.71 15.21
CA ASP A 72 26.37 -18.32 15.57
C ASP A 72 25.04 -17.84 16.22
N LYS A 73 25.07 -16.72 16.97
CA LYS A 73 23.86 -16.23 17.65
C LYS A 73 22.75 -15.93 16.70
N TYR A 74 23.02 -15.37 15.52
CA TYR A 74 21.97 -15.03 14.56
C TYR A 74 21.31 -16.28 13.94
N GLU A 75 21.95 -17.42 13.93
CA GLU A 75 21.46 -18.70 13.44
C GLU A 75 20.64 -19.46 14.50
N ASP A 76 20.83 -19.11 15.76
CA ASP A 76 20.14 -19.76 16.88
C ASP A 76 18.72 -19.20 17.03
N TRP A 77 17.74 -19.90 16.47
CA TRP A 77 16.32 -19.51 16.52
C TRP A 77 15.72 -19.49 17.93
N ARG A 78 16.41 -20.00 18.95
CA ARG A 78 15.98 -19.96 20.36
C ARG A 78 16.21 -18.58 20.98
N LEU A 79 17.12 -17.78 20.43
CA LEU A 79 17.47 -16.46 20.95
C LEU A 79 16.44 -15.39 20.54
N PRO A 80 16.33 -14.32 21.32
CA PRO A 80 15.49 -13.17 20.98
C PRO A 80 15.87 -12.55 19.63
N VAL A 81 14.85 -12.13 18.85
CA VAL A 81 15.03 -11.52 17.52
C VAL A 81 16.01 -10.35 17.53
N ASP A 82 15.93 -9.47 18.54
CA ASP A 82 16.84 -8.31 18.65
C ASP A 82 18.30 -8.70 18.92
N GLU A 83 18.53 -9.78 19.66
CA GLU A 83 19.88 -10.30 19.90
C GLU A 83 20.46 -10.89 18.61
N ARG A 84 19.67 -11.66 17.87
CA ARG A 84 20.02 -12.22 16.57
C ARG A 84 20.33 -11.12 15.54
N ALA A 85 19.48 -10.10 15.45
CA ALA A 85 19.64 -8.97 14.53
C ALA A 85 20.92 -8.17 14.82
N LYS A 86 21.25 -7.93 16.11
CA LYS A 86 22.47 -7.24 16.52
C LYS A 86 23.73 -8.05 16.19
N ASP A 87 23.71 -9.37 16.46
CA ASP A 87 24.83 -10.25 16.14
C ASP A 87 25.12 -10.26 14.64
N LEU A 88 24.05 -10.41 13.80
CA LEU A 88 24.21 -10.40 12.36
C LEU A 88 24.69 -9.03 11.84
N ALA A 89 24.11 -7.93 12.29
CA ALA A 89 24.52 -6.58 11.88
C ALA A 89 26.02 -6.33 12.17
N SER A 90 26.54 -6.80 13.31
CA SER A 90 27.96 -6.66 13.66
C SER A 90 28.90 -7.45 12.74
N LYS A 91 28.41 -8.50 12.09
CA LYS A 91 29.19 -9.36 11.17
C LYS A 91 29.15 -8.86 9.72
N MET A 92 28.20 -8.00 9.38
CA MET A 92 28.06 -7.45 8.02
C MET A 92 29.14 -6.43 7.69
N SER A 93 29.62 -6.40 6.45
CA SER A 93 30.43 -5.29 5.94
C SER A 93 29.57 -4.03 5.73
N VAL A 94 30.22 -2.87 5.53
CA VAL A 94 29.53 -1.61 5.20
C VAL A 94 28.72 -1.75 3.90
N GLU A 95 29.29 -2.40 2.89
CA GLU A 95 28.63 -2.64 1.60
C GLU A 95 27.42 -3.57 1.74
N GLN A 96 27.50 -4.59 2.60
CA GLN A 96 26.36 -5.47 2.87
C GLN A 96 25.24 -4.73 3.60
N ILE A 97 25.57 -3.86 4.56
CA ILE A 97 24.56 -3.03 5.24
C ILE A 97 23.97 -2.02 4.24
N ALA A 98 24.81 -1.35 3.44
CA ALA A 98 24.35 -0.42 2.41
C ALA A 98 23.37 -1.11 1.43
N GLY A 99 23.68 -2.33 0.99
CA GLY A 99 22.79 -3.12 0.14
C GLY A 99 21.49 -3.52 0.84
N LEU A 100 21.54 -3.90 2.12
CA LEU A 100 20.34 -4.17 2.93
C LEU A 100 19.44 -2.93 3.07
N MET A 101 20.02 -1.72 3.07
CA MET A 101 19.30 -0.44 3.10
C MET A 101 18.65 -0.09 1.76
N LEU A 102 18.92 -0.81 0.68
CA LEU A 102 18.27 -0.60 -0.62
C LEU A 102 16.94 -1.35 -0.70
N TYR A 103 15.99 -0.74 -1.41
CA TYR A 103 14.75 -1.38 -1.80
C TYR A 103 14.60 -1.32 -3.32
N SER A 104 14.39 -2.46 -3.97
CA SER A 104 14.45 -2.54 -5.42
C SER A 104 13.41 -1.66 -6.11
N ARG A 105 13.70 -1.31 -7.36
CA ARG A 105 12.68 -0.88 -8.33
C ARG A 105 11.68 -2.02 -8.54
N HIS A 106 10.55 -1.68 -9.18
CA HIS A 106 9.48 -2.62 -9.50
C HIS A 106 9.96 -3.83 -10.31
N GLN A 107 9.60 -5.05 -9.87
CA GLN A 107 10.02 -6.31 -10.48
C GLN A 107 8.81 -7.09 -11.00
N PRO A 108 8.48 -7.02 -12.30
CA PRO A 108 7.53 -7.96 -12.92
C PRO A 108 8.14 -9.36 -13.07
N ILE A 109 7.33 -10.39 -12.93
CA ILE A 109 7.73 -11.80 -13.00
C ILE A 109 6.84 -12.53 -14.03
N PRO A 110 7.41 -12.96 -15.17
CA PRO A 110 8.78 -12.71 -15.63
C PRO A 110 9.03 -11.22 -15.92
N ALA A 111 10.32 -10.86 -16.05
CA ALA A 111 10.72 -9.48 -16.35
C ALA A 111 10.10 -8.98 -17.65
N ALA A 112 9.74 -7.69 -17.69
CA ALA A 112 9.18 -7.05 -18.88
C ALA A 112 10.24 -6.96 -20.02
N ALA A 113 9.78 -7.04 -21.28
CA ALA A 113 10.65 -6.95 -22.43
C ALA A 113 11.15 -5.52 -22.70
N GLY A 114 10.46 -4.50 -22.18
CA GLY A 114 10.80 -3.09 -22.40
C GLY A 114 10.25 -2.18 -21.32
N GLY A 115 10.57 -0.88 -21.40
CA GLY A 115 10.18 0.12 -20.42
C GLY A 115 11.10 0.19 -19.21
N PRO A 116 10.73 0.99 -18.18
CA PRO A 116 11.61 1.30 -17.05
C PRO A 116 11.90 0.10 -16.14
N PHE A 117 11.15 -1.00 -16.27
CA PHE A 117 11.27 -2.23 -15.48
C PHE A 117 11.64 -3.45 -16.34
N ALA A 118 12.27 -3.20 -17.48
CA ALA A 118 12.73 -4.26 -18.39
C ALA A 118 13.83 -5.11 -17.73
N GLY A 119 13.89 -6.39 -18.14
CA GLY A 119 14.95 -7.30 -17.74
C GLY A 119 15.24 -8.34 -18.81
N THR A 120 16.41 -8.98 -18.69
CA THR A 120 16.91 -9.97 -19.63
C THR A 120 17.23 -11.28 -18.93
N TYR A 121 17.38 -12.34 -19.71
CA TYR A 121 17.79 -13.68 -19.30
C TYR A 121 18.89 -14.13 -20.28
N ASN A 122 20.13 -14.20 -19.79
CA ASN A 122 21.33 -14.39 -20.63
C ASN A 122 21.39 -13.37 -21.78
N ASN A 123 21.16 -12.09 -21.46
CA ASN A 123 21.12 -10.94 -22.39
C ASN A 123 20.02 -11.00 -23.48
N LYS A 124 18.99 -11.82 -23.32
CA LYS A 124 17.82 -11.89 -24.20
C LYS A 124 16.55 -11.52 -23.44
N VAL A 125 15.58 -10.93 -24.14
CA VAL A 125 14.24 -10.74 -23.56
C VAL A 125 13.59 -12.09 -23.26
N PHE A 126 12.66 -12.13 -22.29
CA PHE A 126 12.07 -13.38 -21.81
C PHE A 126 11.56 -14.29 -22.94
N ALA A 127 10.81 -13.74 -23.90
CA ALA A 127 10.22 -14.50 -25.00
C ALA A 127 11.23 -15.21 -25.92
N GLU A 128 12.49 -14.75 -25.95
CA GLU A 128 13.56 -15.26 -26.83
C GLU A 128 14.62 -16.07 -26.05
N SER A 129 14.53 -16.05 -24.69
CA SER A 129 15.62 -16.58 -23.86
C SER A 129 15.54 -18.09 -23.60
N GLY A 130 14.36 -18.70 -23.76
CA GLY A 130 14.08 -20.07 -23.33
C GLY A 130 14.03 -20.24 -21.78
N ALA A 131 14.09 -19.15 -21.01
CA ALA A 131 13.98 -19.16 -19.55
C ALA A 131 12.58 -19.55 -19.10
N LYS A 132 12.47 -20.11 -17.89
CA LYS A 132 11.17 -20.32 -17.21
C LYS A 132 10.69 -18.99 -16.62
N ALA A 133 9.37 -18.81 -16.53
CA ALA A 133 8.79 -17.60 -15.95
C ALA A 133 9.23 -17.33 -14.50
N SER A 134 9.63 -18.38 -13.78
CA SER A 134 10.14 -18.32 -12.40
C SER A 134 11.65 -18.11 -12.28
N ASP A 135 12.40 -18.03 -13.39
CA ASP A 135 13.84 -17.81 -13.35
C ASP A 135 14.16 -16.37 -12.95
N LEU A 136 15.31 -16.16 -12.32
CA LEU A 136 15.79 -14.81 -12.01
C LEU A 136 16.35 -14.16 -13.27
N SER A 137 15.99 -12.90 -13.51
CA SER A 137 16.58 -12.10 -14.59
C SER A 137 18.05 -11.76 -14.30
N ASP A 138 18.79 -11.34 -15.34
CA ASP A 138 20.17 -10.90 -15.20
C ASP A 138 20.29 -9.73 -14.22
N GLN A 139 19.33 -8.77 -14.27
CA GLN A 139 19.27 -7.61 -13.38
C GLN A 139 18.99 -8.03 -11.93
N GLN A 140 18.11 -9.02 -11.72
CA GLN A 140 17.82 -9.54 -10.38
C GLN A 140 19.06 -10.23 -9.79
N LYS A 141 19.75 -11.05 -10.56
CA LYS A 141 21.03 -11.67 -10.14
C LYS A 141 22.09 -10.61 -9.81
N GLN A 142 22.16 -9.54 -10.64
CA GLN A 142 23.09 -8.43 -10.44
C GLN A 142 22.85 -7.72 -9.09
N PHE A 143 21.64 -7.20 -8.84
CA PHE A 143 21.42 -6.43 -7.62
C PHE A 143 21.41 -7.31 -6.35
N LEU A 144 20.99 -8.58 -6.44
CA LEU A 144 21.06 -9.50 -5.28
C LEU A 144 22.49 -9.86 -4.91
N ALA A 145 23.37 -10.11 -5.92
CA ALA A 145 24.73 -10.61 -5.68
C ALA A 145 25.74 -9.49 -5.51
N LYS A 146 25.67 -8.41 -6.31
CA LYS A 146 26.68 -7.35 -6.35
C LYS A 146 26.30 -6.18 -5.45
N ASP A 147 25.04 -5.78 -5.48
CA ASP A 147 24.56 -4.66 -4.68
C ASP A 147 23.99 -5.08 -3.31
N ASN A 148 24.00 -6.37 -3.00
CA ASN A 148 23.52 -6.95 -1.73
C ASN A 148 22.06 -6.58 -1.38
N VAL A 149 21.21 -6.27 -2.36
CA VAL A 149 19.80 -5.94 -2.14
C VAL A 149 19.07 -7.17 -1.57
N ARG A 150 18.25 -6.96 -0.53
CA ARG A 150 17.44 -8.03 0.09
C ARG A 150 15.96 -7.67 0.21
N HIS A 151 15.56 -6.47 -0.22
CA HIS A 151 14.17 -6.05 -0.24
C HIS A 151 13.74 -5.86 -1.71
N VAL A 152 12.80 -6.68 -2.17
CA VAL A 152 12.40 -6.74 -3.59
C VAL A 152 10.92 -6.44 -3.73
N LEU A 153 10.58 -5.39 -4.49
CA LEU A 153 9.21 -5.03 -4.83
C LEU A 153 8.72 -5.83 -6.03
N VAL A 154 7.85 -6.80 -5.78
CA VAL A 154 7.21 -7.63 -6.82
C VAL A 154 5.94 -6.96 -7.28
N THR A 155 5.82 -6.67 -8.59
CA THR A 155 4.63 -6.04 -9.17
C THR A 155 3.67 -7.03 -9.78
N SER A 156 4.03 -7.67 -10.88
CA SER A 156 3.17 -8.65 -11.55
C SER A 156 3.72 -10.06 -11.42
N VAL A 157 2.83 -11.03 -11.34
CA VAL A 157 3.14 -12.46 -11.39
C VAL A 157 2.10 -13.15 -12.27
N GLN A 158 2.50 -14.20 -13.01
CA GLN A 158 1.59 -14.90 -13.92
C GLN A 158 0.62 -15.84 -13.18
N SER A 159 1.07 -16.47 -12.10
CA SER A 159 0.24 -17.34 -11.26
C SER A 159 0.85 -17.50 -9.87
N PRO A 160 0.06 -17.98 -8.88
CA PRO A 160 0.58 -18.29 -7.54
C PRO A 160 1.73 -19.30 -7.54
N GLU A 161 1.69 -20.30 -8.40
CA GLU A 161 2.74 -21.32 -8.52
C GLU A 161 4.05 -20.72 -9.05
N ILE A 162 3.95 -19.83 -10.05
CA ILE A 162 5.12 -19.14 -10.59
C ILE A 162 5.71 -18.18 -9.54
N ALA A 163 4.87 -17.48 -8.77
CA ALA A 163 5.31 -16.62 -7.69
C ALA A 163 6.08 -17.40 -6.62
N ALA A 164 5.54 -18.54 -6.17
CA ALA A 164 6.18 -19.42 -5.19
C ALA A 164 7.50 -19.99 -5.72
N GLN A 165 7.55 -20.42 -6.96
CA GLN A 165 8.76 -20.94 -7.58
C GLN A 165 9.84 -19.87 -7.75
N TRP A 166 9.44 -18.65 -8.18
CA TRP A 166 10.36 -17.52 -8.28
C TRP A 166 10.90 -17.12 -6.90
N ASN A 167 10.03 -17.08 -5.88
CA ASN A 167 10.48 -16.86 -4.50
C ASN A 167 11.54 -17.90 -4.10
N ASN A 168 11.28 -19.19 -4.34
CA ASN A 168 12.22 -20.26 -3.99
C ASN A 168 13.56 -20.10 -4.71
N ASN A 169 13.55 -19.73 -5.99
CA ASN A 169 14.77 -19.47 -6.76
C ASN A 169 15.55 -18.27 -6.21
N ALA A 170 14.85 -17.18 -5.84
CA ALA A 170 15.47 -16.00 -5.23
C ALA A 170 16.06 -16.32 -3.85
N GLN A 171 15.32 -17.05 -3.02
CA GLN A 171 15.79 -17.46 -1.68
C GLN A 171 17.01 -18.41 -1.77
N ALA A 172 16.97 -19.42 -2.64
CA ALA A 172 18.09 -20.32 -2.85
C ALA A 172 19.34 -19.58 -3.33
N PHE A 173 19.17 -18.60 -4.22
CA PHE A 173 20.26 -17.78 -4.72
C PHE A 173 20.92 -16.95 -3.59
N VAL A 174 20.14 -16.21 -2.80
CA VAL A 174 20.68 -15.36 -1.72
C VAL A 174 21.18 -16.17 -0.51
N GLU A 175 20.60 -17.33 -0.21
CA GLU A 175 21.07 -18.26 0.84
C GLU A 175 22.49 -18.78 0.53
N GLY A 176 22.82 -18.87 -0.76
CA GLY A 176 24.18 -19.19 -1.23
C GLY A 176 25.21 -18.08 -1.00
N LEU A 177 24.77 -16.84 -0.75
CA LEU A 177 25.63 -15.65 -0.67
C LEU A 177 25.99 -15.28 0.77
N GLY A 178 27.29 -15.13 1.05
CA GLY A 178 27.84 -14.54 2.27
C GLY A 178 27.23 -15.06 3.57
N LEU A 179 26.45 -14.24 4.25
CA LEU A 179 25.82 -14.53 5.54
C LEU A 179 24.43 -15.19 5.43
N GLY A 180 24.00 -15.56 4.21
CA GLY A 180 22.73 -16.25 3.98
C GLY A 180 21.49 -15.44 4.32
N ILE A 181 21.53 -14.10 4.20
CA ILE A 181 20.41 -13.20 4.54
C ILE A 181 19.26 -13.41 3.55
N PRO A 182 18.06 -13.81 4.01
CA PRO A 182 16.92 -14.06 3.14
C PRO A 182 16.41 -12.83 2.42
N ASN A 183 15.76 -13.05 1.25
CA ASN A 183 15.05 -12.04 0.51
C ASN A 183 13.71 -11.71 1.20
N ASN A 184 13.41 -10.42 1.37
CA ASN A 184 12.16 -9.91 1.91
C ASN A 184 11.37 -9.29 0.75
N ASN A 185 10.52 -10.09 0.11
CA ASN A 185 9.70 -9.61 -1.00
C ASN A 185 8.51 -8.80 -0.50
N SER A 186 8.14 -7.80 -1.27
CA SER A 186 7.02 -6.90 -0.96
C SER A 186 6.08 -6.71 -2.13
N SER A 187 4.95 -6.11 -1.86
CA SER A 187 3.97 -5.70 -2.85
C SER A 187 3.18 -4.49 -2.39
N ASP A 188 2.78 -3.65 -3.36
CA ASP A 188 1.64 -2.76 -3.20
C ASP A 188 0.33 -3.56 -3.06
N PRO A 189 -0.80 -2.94 -2.65
CA PRO A 189 -2.09 -3.62 -2.51
C PRO A 189 -2.51 -4.38 -3.77
N ARG A 190 -2.98 -5.64 -3.62
CA ARG A 190 -3.32 -6.53 -4.74
C ARG A 190 -4.79 -6.96 -4.79
N HIS A 191 -5.53 -6.74 -3.73
CA HIS A 191 -6.84 -7.36 -3.51
C HIS A 191 -8.01 -6.56 -4.10
N GLY A 192 -7.77 -5.50 -4.87
CA GLY A 192 -8.82 -4.72 -5.51
C GLY A 192 -9.49 -5.47 -6.66
N THR A 193 -10.72 -5.07 -6.99
CA THR A 193 -11.49 -5.61 -8.12
C THR A 193 -11.05 -5.04 -9.47
N VAL A 194 -10.37 -3.90 -9.45
CA VAL A 194 -9.82 -3.20 -10.62
C VAL A 194 -8.37 -2.84 -10.36
N ALA A 195 -7.57 -2.73 -11.42
CA ALA A 195 -6.21 -2.23 -11.32
C ALA A 195 -6.22 -0.75 -10.89
N THR A 196 -5.39 -0.42 -9.90
CA THR A 196 -5.21 0.95 -9.41
C THR A 196 -3.93 1.57 -9.96
N ALA A 197 -3.73 2.87 -9.71
CA ALA A 197 -2.53 3.58 -10.04
C ALA A 197 -1.25 2.99 -9.39
N GLU A 198 -1.38 2.23 -8.31
CA GLU A 198 -0.27 1.63 -7.55
C GLU A 198 0.11 0.21 -8.01
N TYR A 199 0.01 -0.09 -9.29
CA TYR A 199 0.46 -1.38 -9.86
C TYR A 199 -0.26 -2.61 -9.32
N ASN A 200 -1.55 -2.55 -9.14
CA ASN A 200 -2.34 -3.69 -8.69
C ASN A 200 -2.52 -4.73 -9.80
N ALA A 201 -1.49 -5.51 -10.05
CA ALA A 201 -1.51 -6.56 -11.06
C ALA A 201 -2.28 -7.83 -10.62
N GLY A 202 -2.70 -7.89 -9.35
CA GLY A 202 -3.56 -8.97 -8.84
C GLY A 202 -5.04 -8.73 -9.08
N ALA A 203 -5.45 -7.50 -9.47
CA ALA A 203 -6.85 -7.16 -9.69
C ALA A 203 -7.51 -8.09 -10.71
N GLY A 204 -8.60 -8.73 -10.30
CA GLY A 204 -9.33 -9.67 -11.14
C GLY A 204 -8.63 -11.01 -11.41
N GLY A 205 -7.48 -11.27 -10.78
CA GLY A 205 -6.73 -12.50 -10.89
C GLY A 205 -7.17 -13.61 -9.93
N ALA A 206 -6.24 -14.52 -9.58
CA ALA A 206 -6.49 -15.63 -8.68
C ALA A 206 -6.67 -15.21 -7.21
N ILE A 207 -6.21 -14.03 -6.82
CA ILE A 207 -6.27 -13.53 -5.43
C ILE A 207 -7.69 -13.10 -5.05
N SER A 208 -8.03 -13.11 -3.76
CA SER A 208 -9.34 -12.66 -3.30
C SER A 208 -9.57 -11.17 -3.59
N MET A 209 -10.81 -10.82 -3.95
CA MET A 209 -11.20 -9.48 -4.38
C MET A 209 -12.00 -8.76 -3.30
N TRP A 210 -11.53 -7.59 -2.90
CA TRP A 210 -12.08 -6.74 -1.84
C TRP A 210 -12.39 -5.33 -2.38
N PRO A 211 -13.25 -4.56 -1.70
CA PRO A 211 -13.43 -3.16 -2.06
C PRO A 211 -12.12 -2.38 -1.82
N GLY A 212 -11.95 -1.25 -2.51
CA GLY A 212 -10.84 -0.34 -2.26
C GLY A 212 -10.81 0.18 -0.81
N SER A 213 -9.75 0.87 -0.42
CA SER A 213 -9.58 1.37 0.97
C SER A 213 -10.73 2.27 1.42
N LEU A 214 -11.23 3.17 0.54
CA LEU A 214 -12.45 3.95 0.83
C LEU A 214 -13.68 3.06 1.04
N GLY A 215 -13.81 1.96 0.30
CA GLY A 215 -14.90 1.01 0.48
C GLY A 215 -14.80 0.25 1.80
N LEU A 216 -13.60 -0.13 2.20
CA LEU A 216 -13.37 -0.68 3.53
C LEU A 216 -13.75 0.34 4.62
N ALA A 217 -13.37 1.62 4.44
CA ALA A 217 -13.76 2.69 5.36
C ALA A 217 -15.27 2.93 5.38
N ALA A 218 -15.96 2.85 4.22
CA ALA A 218 -17.41 3.02 4.12
C ALA A 218 -18.22 1.98 4.93
N THR A 219 -17.60 0.86 5.29
CA THR A 219 -18.21 -0.09 6.25
C THR A 219 -18.33 0.49 7.66
N PHE A 220 -17.49 1.44 8.04
CA PHE A 220 -17.34 1.96 9.40
C PHE A 220 -17.13 0.84 10.44
N ASP A 221 -16.59 -0.29 10.00
CA ASP A 221 -16.39 -1.49 10.80
C ASP A 221 -14.92 -1.97 10.75
N PRO A 222 -14.11 -1.64 11.79
CA PRO A 222 -12.72 -2.07 11.86
C PRO A 222 -12.52 -3.60 11.82
N GLU A 223 -13.52 -4.40 12.25
CA GLU A 223 -13.39 -5.87 12.21
C GLU A 223 -13.41 -6.40 10.76
N VAL A 224 -14.14 -5.76 9.84
CA VAL A 224 -14.08 -6.09 8.41
C VAL A 224 -12.67 -5.84 7.88
N VAL A 225 -12.05 -4.71 8.26
CA VAL A 225 -10.69 -4.34 7.83
C VAL A 225 -9.63 -5.27 8.43
N LYS A 226 -9.80 -5.68 9.69
CA LYS A 226 -8.91 -6.65 10.34
C LYS A 226 -8.98 -8.03 9.67
N ASN A 227 -10.20 -8.49 9.35
CA ASN A 227 -10.39 -9.74 8.61
C ASN A 227 -9.76 -9.69 7.22
N PHE A 228 -9.91 -8.55 6.51
CA PHE A 228 -9.20 -8.30 5.27
C PHE A 228 -7.70 -8.48 5.44
N GLY A 229 -7.08 -7.79 6.42
CA GLY A 229 -5.65 -7.87 6.67
C GLY A 229 -5.18 -9.30 6.98
N HIS A 230 -5.98 -10.04 7.75
CA HIS A 230 -5.67 -11.44 8.10
C HIS A 230 -5.69 -12.37 6.88
N ILE A 231 -6.67 -12.21 5.99
CA ILE A 231 -6.77 -13.01 4.76
C ILE A 231 -5.66 -12.59 3.78
N ALA A 232 -5.50 -11.30 3.56
CA ALA A 232 -4.49 -10.76 2.65
C ALA A 232 -3.07 -11.18 3.05
N ALA A 233 -2.76 -11.24 4.35
CA ALA A 233 -1.46 -11.71 4.84
C ALA A 233 -1.22 -13.18 4.44
N GLN A 234 -2.21 -14.06 4.57
CA GLN A 234 -2.08 -15.46 4.17
C GLN A 234 -1.83 -15.60 2.66
N GLU A 235 -2.56 -14.86 1.84
CA GLU A 235 -2.38 -14.87 0.39
C GLU A 235 -1.02 -14.28 -0.02
N TYR A 236 -0.58 -13.20 0.64
CA TYR A 236 0.75 -12.64 0.42
C TYR A 236 1.85 -13.62 0.77
N ARG A 237 1.76 -14.29 1.93
CA ARG A 237 2.75 -15.31 2.31
C ARG A 237 2.78 -16.46 1.32
N ALA A 238 1.64 -16.90 0.80
CA ALA A 238 1.56 -17.92 -0.23
C ALA A 238 2.18 -17.48 -1.59
N LEU A 239 2.26 -16.17 -1.86
CA LEU A 239 2.95 -15.60 -3.01
C LEU A 239 4.45 -15.29 -2.74
N GLY A 240 4.97 -15.60 -1.54
CA GLY A 240 6.33 -15.28 -1.12
C GLY A 240 6.52 -13.83 -0.69
N ILE A 241 5.44 -13.08 -0.48
CA ILE A 241 5.46 -11.67 -0.05
C ILE A 241 5.43 -11.62 1.48
N SER A 242 6.37 -10.91 2.09
CA SER A 242 6.50 -10.77 3.54
C SER A 242 6.48 -9.33 4.04
N THR A 243 6.32 -8.36 3.12
CA THR A 243 6.10 -6.95 3.43
C THR A 243 5.02 -6.36 2.52
N ALA A 244 4.02 -5.70 3.11
CA ALA A 244 3.00 -4.94 2.41
C ALA A 244 3.36 -3.45 2.44
N LEU A 245 3.39 -2.79 1.27
CA LEU A 245 3.57 -1.34 1.15
C LEU A 245 2.24 -0.63 1.43
N SER A 246 1.65 -0.94 2.57
CA SER A 246 0.33 -0.51 3.01
C SER A 246 0.17 -0.65 4.53
N PRO A 247 -0.85 -0.02 5.16
CA PRO A 247 -1.92 0.78 4.56
C PRO A 247 -1.50 2.22 4.27
N GLN A 248 -2.25 2.89 3.36
CA GLN A 248 -2.23 4.33 3.21
C GLN A 248 -3.23 4.92 4.21
N VAL A 249 -2.73 5.70 5.18
CA VAL A 249 -3.53 6.22 6.31
C VAL A 249 -3.63 7.74 6.31
N ASP A 250 -3.19 8.38 5.25
CA ASP A 250 -3.40 9.81 5.04
C ASP A 250 -4.88 10.15 5.21
N ILE A 251 -5.22 11.24 5.90
CA ILE A 251 -6.59 11.75 5.89
C ILE A 251 -6.81 12.57 4.63
N ALA A 252 -7.91 12.30 3.92
CA ALA A 252 -8.24 12.90 2.63
C ALA A 252 -8.90 14.28 2.83
N THR A 253 -8.17 15.25 3.39
CA THR A 253 -8.70 16.57 3.72
C THR A 253 -8.93 17.45 2.49
N ASP A 254 -8.05 17.41 1.49
CA ASP A 254 -8.37 18.02 0.19
C ASP A 254 -9.08 17.00 -0.72
N PRO A 255 -10.37 17.22 -1.06
CA PRO A 255 -11.16 16.28 -1.86
C PRO A 255 -10.68 16.15 -3.30
N ARG A 256 -9.86 17.10 -3.78
CA ARG A 256 -9.28 17.12 -5.14
C ARG A 256 -8.08 16.19 -5.30
N TRP A 257 -7.47 15.75 -4.21
CA TRP A 257 -6.26 14.93 -4.25
C TRP A 257 -6.51 13.60 -4.97
N ALA A 258 -5.67 13.28 -5.96
CA ALA A 258 -5.85 12.10 -6.82
C ALA A 258 -5.77 10.76 -6.08
N ARG A 259 -5.23 10.74 -4.84
CA ARG A 259 -5.04 9.51 -4.03
C ARG A 259 -6.07 9.33 -2.92
N VAL A 260 -7.16 10.10 -2.93
CA VAL A 260 -8.28 9.95 -1.98
C VAL A 260 -8.76 8.50 -1.92
N SER A 261 -8.90 7.82 -3.05
CA SER A 261 -9.36 6.43 -3.14
C SER A 261 -8.51 5.41 -2.38
N GLY A 262 -7.22 5.72 -2.16
CA GLY A 262 -6.30 4.86 -1.39
C GLY A 262 -6.39 5.03 0.12
N THR A 263 -7.13 6.03 0.62
CA THR A 263 -7.24 6.40 2.03
C THR A 263 -8.41 5.73 2.74
N PHE A 264 -8.50 5.91 4.06
CA PHE A 264 -9.68 5.57 4.87
C PHE A 264 -10.64 6.76 5.07
N GLY A 265 -10.64 7.73 4.13
CA GLY A 265 -11.49 8.90 4.19
C GLY A 265 -10.85 10.11 4.89
N GLU A 266 -11.67 11.09 5.24
CA GLU A 266 -11.21 12.38 5.77
C GLU A 266 -11.11 12.42 7.30
N ASP A 267 -11.83 11.55 8.02
CA ASP A 267 -11.91 11.59 9.47
C ASP A 267 -10.68 10.96 10.15
N PRO A 268 -9.96 11.69 11.02
CA PRO A 268 -8.75 11.18 11.66
C PRO A 268 -8.98 9.98 12.57
N GLN A 269 -10.13 9.90 13.28
CA GLN A 269 -10.42 8.81 14.21
C GLN A 269 -10.82 7.54 13.46
N LEU A 270 -11.67 7.67 12.44
CA LEU A 270 -12.01 6.54 11.57
C LEU A 270 -10.74 5.99 10.91
N ALA A 271 -9.90 6.86 10.33
CA ALA A 271 -8.64 6.45 9.72
C ALA A 271 -7.69 5.76 10.71
N ALA A 272 -7.63 6.22 11.98
CA ALA A 272 -6.81 5.59 13.01
C ALA A 272 -7.32 4.18 13.38
N ASP A 273 -8.63 4.01 13.54
CA ASP A 273 -9.22 2.71 13.89
C ASP A 273 -9.07 1.71 12.73
N MET A 274 -9.28 2.16 11.48
CA MET A 274 -9.07 1.33 10.28
C MET A 274 -7.59 0.96 10.10
N ALA A 275 -6.67 1.91 10.28
CA ALA A 275 -5.23 1.68 10.23
C ALA A 275 -4.79 0.62 11.25
N ARG A 276 -5.25 0.74 12.51
CA ARG A 276 -4.96 -0.22 13.57
C ARG A 276 -5.43 -1.63 13.19
N ALA A 277 -6.68 -1.74 12.75
CA ALA A 277 -7.30 -3.01 12.37
C ALA A 277 -6.58 -3.67 11.18
N TYR A 278 -6.26 -2.89 10.15
CA TYR A 278 -5.52 -3.34 8.98
C TYR A 278 -4.15 -3.92 9.36
N ILE A 279 -3.38 -3.17 10.12
CA ILE A 279 -2.02 -3.55 10.51
C ILE A 279 -2.04 -4.75 11.46
N ASP A 280 -2.97 -4.79 12.42
CA ASP A 280 -3.16 -5.97 13.28
C ASP A 280 -3.48 -7.22 12.47
N GLY A 281 -4.34 -7.10 11.45
CA GLY A 281 -4.67 -8.21 10.56
C GLY A 281 -3.45 -8.74 9.79
N PHE A 282 -2.66 -7.85 9.21
CA PHE A 282 -1.46 -8.22 8.44
C PHE A 282 -0.32 -8.79 9.31
N GLN A 283 -0.09 -8.21 10.49
CA GLN A 283 1.09 -8.55 11.29
C GLN A 283 0.87 -9.70 12.27
N THR A 284 -0.36 -9.87 12.79
CA THR A 284 -0.62 -10.85 13.83
C THR A 284 -0.78 -12.26 13.24
N SER A 285 0.13 -13.16 13.60
CA SER A 285 0.00 -14.59 13.31
C SER A 285 -0.75 -15.28 14.43
N ALA A 286 -1.80 -16.04 14.06
CA ALA A 286 -2.56 -16.89 14.97
C ALA A 286 -2.09 -18.36 14.92
N ALA A 287 -0.99 -18.66 14.23
CA ALA A 287 -0.48 -20.01 14.07
C ALA A 287 0.12 -20.55 15.38
N GLU A 288 -0.05 -21.82 15.64
CA GLU A 288 0.47 -22.53 16.81
C GLU A 288 2.01 -22.39 16.98
N LYS A 289 2.74 -22.11 15.88
CA LYS A 289 4.20 -21.96 15.83
C LYS A 289 4.60 -20.50 15.63
N GLU A 290 4.14 -19.63 16.51
CA GLU A 290 4.57 -18.22 16.51
C GLU A 290 6.08 -18.08 16.73
N ILE A 291 6.69 -17.11 16.04
CA ILE A 291 8.09 -16.73 16.28
C ILE A 291 8.19 -16.11 17.68
N LYS A 292 7.54 -14.99 17.94
CA LYS A 292 7.33 -14.39 19.27
C LYS A 292 6.40 -13.17 19.18
N ASN A 293 5.69 -12.87 20.27
CA ASN A 293 4.94 -11.64 20.46
C ASN A 293 3.95 -11.34 19.31
N GLY A 294 3.20 -12.34 18.85
CA GLY A 294 2.24 -12.22 17.77
C GLY A 294 2.82 -12.28 16.36
N TRP A 295 4.14 -12.33 16.22
CA TRP A 295 4.82 -12.55 14.95
C TRP A 295 4.98 -14.03 14.64
N GLY A 296 4.89 -14.41 13.38
CA GLY A 296 5.02 -15.78 12.94
C GLY A 296 5.05 -15.96 11.43
N TYR A 297 4.85 -17.18 10.96
CA TYR A 297 4.97 -17.54 9.54
C TYR A 297 3.85 -16.97 8.66
N ASN A 298 2.71 -16.58 9.24
CA ASN A 298 1.63 -15.90 8.52
C ASN A 298 1.72 -14.37 8.62
N SER A 299 2.69 -13.84 9.37
CA SER A 299 2.87 -12.40 9.49
C SER A 299 3.42 -11.78 8.22
N VAL A 300 2.89 -10.60 7.88
CA VAL A 300 3.41 -9.72 6.84
C VAL A 300 3.72 -8.37 7.49
N ASN A 301 4.93 -7.85 7.29
CA ASN A 301 5.29 -6.53 7.78
C ASN A 301 4.42 -5.47 7.10
N ALA A 302 3.73 -4.64 7.86
CA ALA A 302 2.99 -3.51 7.31
C ALA A 302 3.87 -2.25 7.28
N MET A 303 3.93 -1.58 6.13
CA MET A 303 4.60 -0.30 5.93
C MET A 303 3.54 0.80 5.81
N VAL A 304 3.20 1.43 6.94
CA VAL A 304 2.20 2.48 6.97
C VAL A 304 2.70 3.73 6.25
N LYS A 305 1.81 4.36 5.44
CA LYS A 305 2.15 5.51 4.61
C LYS A 305 1.02 6.54 4.58
N HIS A 306 1.33 7.83 4.34
CA HIS A 306 2.65 8.44 4.17
C HIS A 306 2.90 9.47 5.27
N TRP A 307 3.88 9.24 6.10
CA TRP A 307 4.23 10.15 7.20
C TRP A 307 4.73 11.51 6.68
N PRO A 308 4.32 12.66 7.24
CA PRO A 308 3.37 12.88 8.38
C PRO A 308 1.92 13.08 7.94
N GLY A 309 1.54 12.75 6.72
CA GLY A 309 0.24 12.92 6.09
C GLY A 309 0.36 13.57 4.70
N GLY A 310 -0.32 13.00 3.70
CA GLY A 310 -0.24 13.43 2.30
C GLY A 310 -1.45 14.22 1.80
N GLY A 311 -2.56 14.27 2.56
CA GLY A 311 -3.85 14.78 2.07
C GLY A 311 -3.98 16.30 1.95
N ALA A 312 -2.99 17.09 2.44
CA ALA A 312 -3.01 18.56 2.43
C ALA A 312 -2.24 19.18 1.23
N GLY A 313 -2.18 18.50 0.10
CA GLY A 313 -1.54 19.01 -1.11
C GLY A 313 -2.17 20.30 -1.60
N GLU A 314 -1.38 21.36 -1.85
CA GLU A 314 -1.91 22.66 -2.26
C GLU A 314 -2.74 22.57 -3.56
N GLY A 315 -4.01 22.89 -3.47
CA GLY A 315 -5.00 22.79 -4.56
C GLY A 315 -5.27 21.34 -5.00
N GLY A 316 -5.08 20.37 -4.12
CA GLY A 316 -5.33 18.94 -4.36
C GLY A 316 -4.28 18.24 -5.24
N ARG A 317 -3.14 18.87 -5.50
CA ARG A 317 -2.12 18.32 -6.39
C ARG A 317 -1.32 17.22 -5.72
N ASP A 318 -0.97 16.20 -6.49
CA ASP A 318 -0.29 15.00 -6.01
C ASP A 318 1.23 15.14 -6.05
N ALA A 319 1.88 14.73 -4.97
CA ALA A 319 3.31 14.86 -4.75
C ALA A 319 4.19 13.82 -5.48
N HIS A 320 3.65 12.96 -6.33
CA HIS A 320 4.48 12.21 -7.29
C HIS A 320 5.06 13.11 -8.39
N TYR A 321 4.52 14.33 -8.52
CA TYR A 321 4.93 15.32 -9.50
C TYR A 321 5.41 16.58 -8.80
N ALA A 322 6.42 17.26 -9.37
CA ALA A 322 6.96 18.46 -8.76
C ALA A 322 5.96 19.62 -8.68
N TYR A 323 4.99 19.67 -9.57
CA TYR A 323 3.89 20.64 -9.49
C TYR A 323 3.00 20.45 -8.23
N GLY A 324 3.01 19.26 -7.61
CA GLY A 324 2.26 18.92 -6.39
C GLY A 324 3.13 18.75 -5.14
N LYS A 325 4.39 19.19 -5.15
CA LYS A 325 5.36 18.91 -4.08
C LYS A 325 5.07 19.55 -2.72
N TYR A 326 4.15 20.51 -2.62
CA TYR A 326 3.87 21.21 -1.37
C TYR A 326 2.59 20.71 -0.70
N ALA A 327 2.68 20.32 0.56
CA ALA A 327 1.55 20.21 1.48
C ALA A 327 1.47 21.51 2.31
N VAL A 328 0.28 22.10 2.40
CA VAL A 328 0.04 23.39 3.05
C VAL A 328 -0.98 23.27 4.18
N TYR A 329 -0.85 24.11 5.20
CA TYR A 329 -1.63 23.99 6.43
C TYR A 329 -2.28 25.33 6.81
N PRO A 330 -3.15 25.89 5.94
CA PRO A 330 -3.81 27.19 6.21
C PRO A 330 -4.74 27.15 7.42
N GLY A 331 -5.29 25.99 7.75
CA GLY A 331 -6.11 25.77 8.95
C GLY A 331 -5.32 25.51 10.22
N SER A 332 -3.97 25.49 10.15
CA SER A 332 -3.08 25.16 11.30
C SER A 332 -3.35 23.77 11.89
N ASN A 333 -3.75 22.80 11.05
CA ASN A 333 -4.27 21.51 11.47
C ASN A 333 -3.32 20.33 11.27
N PHE A 334 -2.02 20.58 11.09
CA PHE A 334 -0.98 19.57 10.90
C PHE A 334 -1.06 18.39 11.88
N ASN A 335 -1.39 18.64 13.14
CA ASN A 335 -1.41 17.58 14.16
C ASN A 335 -2.52 16.53 13.92
N GLN A 336 -3.64 16.87 13.28
CA GLN A 336 -4.68 15.88 12.97
C GLN A 336 -4.22 14.86 11.93
N HIS A 337 -3.34 15.26 11.00
CA HIS A 337 -2.74 14.34 10.02
C HIS A 337 -1.86 13.27 10.67
N LEU A 338 -1.36 13.51 11.89
CA LEU A 338 -0.54 12.55 12.63
C LEU A 338 -1.38 11.48 13.34
N ILE A 339 -2.68 11.73 13.61
CA ILE A 339 -3.54 10.85 14.42
C ILE A 339 -3.62 9.41 13.88
N PRO A 340 -3.82 9.15 12.58
CA PRO A 340 -3.86 7.78 12.06
C PRO A 340 -2.59 6.99 12.34
N PHE A 341 -1.44 7.67 12.40
CA PHE A 341 -0.18 7.05 12.78
C PHE A 341 -0.06 6.86 14.28
N THR A 342 -0.21 7.95 15.06
CA THR A 342 0.12 7.97 16.49
C THR A 342 -0.92 7.27 17.36
N GLU A 343 -2.20 7.28 16.96
CA GLU A 343 -3.29 6.61 17.66
C GLU A 343 -3.74 5.32 16.98
N GLY A 344 -3.40 5.13 15.71
CA GLY A 344 -3.68 3.92 14.93
C GLY A 344 -2.46 3.01 14.80
N ALA A 345 -1.59 3.32 13.85
CA ALA A 345 -0.48 2.45 13.43
C ALA A 345 0.59 2.18 14.51
N PHE A 346 0.79 3.11 15.45
CA PHE A 346 1.79 2.97 16.53
C PHE A 346 1.19 2.44 17.84
N LYS A 347 -0.12 2.15 17.87
CA LYS A 347 -0.84 1.62 19.03
C LYS A 347 -1.75 0.48 18.63
N LEU A 348 -1.17 -0.64 18.22
CA LEU A 348 -1.92 -1.83 17.82
C LEU A 348 -2.55 -2.53 19.04
N ASN A 349 -3.68 -3.19 18.82
CA ASN A 349 -4.33 -4.02 19.84
C ASN A 349 -3.64 -5.38 19.99
N GLY A 350 -3.02 -5.88 18.91
CA GLY A 350 -2.28 -7.13 18.90
C GLY A 350 -0.90 -7.02 19.56
N LYS A 351 -0.30 -8.19 19.85
CA LYS A 351 1.00 -8.26 20.53
C LYS A 351 2.18 -7.70 19.72
N THR A 352 2.02 -7.47 18.41
CA THR A 352 3.06 -6.87 17.54
C THR A 352 3.30 -5.38 17.87
N GLY A 353 2.32 -4.72 18.48
CA GLY A 353 2.41 -3.43 19.17
C GLY A 353 2.41 -2.20 18.27
N MET A 354 3.15 -2.20 17.17
CA MET A 354 3.21 -1.10 16.20
C MET A 354 3.52 -1.58 14.80
N ALA A 355 3.24 -0.75 13.79
CA ALA A 355 3.60 -1.01 12.39
C ALA A 355 5.09 -1.30 12.24
N ALA A 356 5.44 -2.29 11.43
CA ALA A 356 6.82 -2.76 11.21
C ALA A 356 7.68 -1.72 10.47
N ALA A 357 7.05 -0.93 9.59
CA ALA A 357 7.71 0.11 8.83
C ALA A 357 6.81 1.32 8.63
N VAL A 358 7.42 2.48 8.38
CA VAL A 358 6.78 3.76 8.02
C VAL A 358 7.45 4.31 6.77
N MET A 359 6.64 4.84 5.85
CA MET A 359 7.11 5.53 4.65
C MET A 359 6.78 7.02 4.76
N PRO A 360 7.79 7.91 4.84
CA PRO A 360 7.57 9.35 4.71
C PRO A 360 7.16 9.71 3.27
N TYR A 361 6.21 10.66 3.15
CA TYR A 361 5.72 11.11 1.85
C TYR A 361 6.71 12.03 1.12
N TYR A 362 6.53 12.17 -0.17
CA TYR A 362 7.34 13.06 -1.00
C TYR A 362 7.24 14.54 -0.62
N THR A 363 6.07 14.98 -0.09
CA THR A 363 5.77 16.39 0.11
C THR A 363 6.81 17.14 0.94
N ILE A 364 6.96 18.41 0.61
CA ILE A 364 7.47 19.43 1.54
C ILE A 364 6.28 19.82 2.44
N SER A 365 6.31 19.47 3.72
CA SER A 365 5.35 19.96 4.71
C SER A 365 5.69 21.43 5.01
N TYR A 366 5.09 22.34 4.23
CA TYR A 366 5.50 23.73 4.14
C TYR A 366 5.37 24.45 5.49
N ASN A 367 6.48 25.05 5.95
CA ASN A 367 6.61 25.75 7.23
C ASN A 367 6.28 24.92 8.48
N GLN A 368 6.34 23.57 8.41
CA GLN A 368 6.08 22.73 9.58
C GLN A 368 7.34 22.35 10.36
N ASP A 369 8.55 22.59 9.82
CA ASP A 369 9.80 22.47 10.59
C ASP A 369 9.99 23.71 11.49
N VAL A 370 9.41 23.64 12.68
CA VAL A 370 9.46 24.74 13.65
C VAL A 370 10.82 24.88 14.34
N LYS A 371 11.76 23.94 14.09
CA LYS A 371 13.06 23.92 14.75
C LYS A 371 14.18 24.44 13.83
N ASN A 372 14.25 23.90 12.61
CA ASN A 372 15.34 24.23 11.68
C ASN A 372 14.85 25.17 10.57
N HIS A 373 13.53 25.34 10.44
CA HIS A 373 12.87 26.15 9.41
C HIS A 373 13.23 25.73 7.97
N GLU A 374 13.49 24.40 7.78
CA GLU A 374 13.77 23.84 6.47
C GLU A 374 12.49 23.50 5.71
N ASN A 375 12.35 23.97 4.49
CA ASN A 375 11.32 23.54 3.54
C ASN A 375 11.93 22.56 2.55
N VAL A 376 12.10 21.31 2.97
CA VAL A 376 12.61 20.19 2.18
C VAL A 376 11.61 19.02 2.25
N ALA A 377 11.64 18.12 1.27
CA ALA A 377 10.77 16.95 1.29
C ALA A 377 10.91 16.18 2.61
N ASN A 378 9.81 15.61 3.10
CA ASN A 378 9.71 15.01 4.43
C ASN A 378 10.83 13.99 4.71
N ASN A 379 11.26 13.25 3.68
CA ASN A 379 12.36 12.29 3.78
C ASN A 379 13.71 12.91 4.16
N TYR A 380 13.93 14.18 3.83
CA TYR A 380 15.14 14.93 4.14
C TYR A 380 15.06 15.74 5.44
N ASN A 381 13.85 15.89 5.98
CA ASN A 381 13.59 16.80 7.09
C ASN A 381 13.86 16.12 8.44
N SER A 382 14.94 16.56 9.09
CA SER A 382 15.35 15.98 10.40
C SER A 382 14.33 16.25 11.51
N TYR A 383 13.59 17.36 11.49
CA TYR A 383 12.54 17.62 12.46
C TYR A 383 11.38 16.62 12.29
N ILE A 384 10.92 16.40 11.07
CA ILE A 384 9.80 15.48 10.77
C ILE A 384 10.16 14.03 11.13
N ILE A 385 11.40 13.60 10.87
CA ILE A 385 11.81 12.21 11.12
C ILE A 385 12.43 12.05 12.52
N ASN A 386 13.53 12.75 12.83
CA ASN A 386 14.22 12.54 14.11
C ASN A 386 13.46 13.11 15.30
N ASP A 387 12.99 14.36 15.20
CA ASP A 387 12.40 15.00 16.39
C ASP A 387 10.95 14.57 16.61
N LEU A 388 10.11 14.51 15.56
CA LEU A 388 8.73 14.03 15.70
C LEU A 388 8.65 12.51 15.76
N LEU A 389 8.99 11.80 14.66
CA LEU A 389 8.74 10.36 14.55
C LEU A 389 9.58 9.57 15.57
N ARG A 390 10.90 9.77 15.58
CA ARG A 390 11.80 8.97 16.42
C ARG A 390 11.75 9.37 17.89
N LYS A 391 11.88 10.67 18.22
CA LYS A 391 12.01 11.13 19.62
C LYS A 391 10.67 11.34 20.30
N LYS A 392 9.77 12.17 19.72
CA LYS A 392 8.46 12.48 20.32
C LYS A 392 7.56 11.26 20.38
N TYR A 393 7.39 10.56 19.25
CA TYR A 393 6.51 9.40 19.16
C TYR A 393 7.21 8.04 19.39
N LYS A 394 8.52 8.06 19.64
CA LYS A 394 9.33 6.87 20.01
C LYS A 394 9.21 5.70 19.02
N TYR A 395 9.03 6.00 17.75
CA TYR A 395 8.92 4.97 16.73
C TYR A 395 10.29 4.32 16.45
N ASP A 396 10.42 3.01 16.71
CA ASP A 396 11.66 2.22 16.50
C ASP A 396 11.54 1.17 15.39
N GLY A 397 10.52 1.26 14.53
CA GLY A 397 10.42 0.46 13.31
C GLY A 397 11.31 1.01 12.18
N VAL A 398 11.29 0.34 11.03
CA VAL A 398 11.97 0.80 9.82
C VAL A 398 11.34 2.08 9.29
N VAL A 399 12.15 3.05 8.90
CA VAL A 399 11.73 4.20 8.09
C VAL A 399 12.32 4.01 6.69
N CYS A 400 11.45 3.81 5.70
CA CYS A 400 11.81 3.62 4.30
C CYS A 400 11.36 4.83 3.51
N THR A 401 12.22 5.43 2.67
CA THR A 401 11.77 6.51 1.78
C THR A 401 10.68 6.00 0.85
N ASP A 402 9.86 6.91 0.35
CA ASP A 402 9.10 6.65 -0.86
C ASP A 402 10.07 6.52 -2.06
N TRP A 403 9.57 6.19 -3.28
CA TRP A 403 10.40 5.77 -4.41
C TRP A 403 11.11 6.94 -5.10
N LEU A 404 12.38 6.72 -5.47
CA LEU A 404 13.21 7.67 -6.23
C LEU A 404 13.45 9.03 -5.53
N VAL A 405 13.32 9.10 -4.21
CA VAL A 405 13.49 10.35 -3.45
C VAL A 405 14.87 10.99 -3.72
N THR A 406 15.95 10.20 -3.77
CA THR A 406 17.31 10.69 -3.93
C THR A 406 17.73 10.96 -5.37
N GLY A 407 16.88 10.62 -6.37
CA GLY A 407 17.15 10.83 -7.79
C GLY A 407 17.04 12.29 -8.21
N ASP A 408 17.57 12.59 -9.41
CA ASP A 408 17.49 13.93 -9.99
C ASP A 408 16.09 14.21 -10.52
N GLU A 409 15.59 15.41 -10.29
CA GLU A 409 14.39 15.93 -10.91
C GLU A 409 14.64 16.25 -12.37
N THR A 410 13.72 15.87 -13.27
CA THR A 410 13.89 16.07 -14.72
C THR A 410 12.90 17.08 -15.28
N THR A 411 11.61 16.91 -15.01
CA THR A 411 10.53 17.83 -15.42
C THR A 411 9.47 17.89 -14.34
N VAL A 412 8.73 19.00 -14.25
CA VAL A 412 7.70 19.21 -13.22
C VAL A 412 6.53 18.25 -13.31
N ASP A 413 6.29 17.64 -14.48
CA ASP A 413 5.17 16.78 -14.80
C ASP A 413 5.59 15.29 -15.04
N SER A 414 6.80 14.89 -14.68
CA SER A 414 7.26 13.51 -14.81
C SER A 414 7.00 12.70 -13.52
N PHE A 415 6.23 11.65 -13.66
CA PHE A 415 6.01 10.67 -12.58
C PHE A 415 7.30 9.92 -12.18
N LEU A 416 8.10 9.54 -13.17
CA LEU A 416 9.35 8.77 -12.96
C LEU A 416 10.57 9.65 -12.66
N SER A 417 10.40 10.95 -12.48
CA SER A 417 11.45 11.88 -12.05
C SER A 417 11.87 11.61 -10.61
N GLY A 418 13.10 11.98 -10.25
CA GLY A 418 13.51 12.04 -8.84
C GLY A 418 12.74 13.09 -8.06
N LYS A 419 12.77 13.01 -6.73
CA LYS A 419 12.00 13.89 -5.82
C LYS A 419 12.95 14.59 -4.83
N SER A 420 14.00 15.19 -5.37
CA SER A 420 15.03 15.91 -4.59
C SER A 420 14.60 17.29 -4.10
N TRP A 421 13.33 17.44 -3.76
CA TRP A 421 12.72 18.74 -3.51
C TRP A 421 13.25 19.46 -2.28
N GLY A 422 13.72 20.67 -2.51
CA GLY A 422 14.41 21.51 -1.54
C GLY A 422 15.89 21.18 -1.34
N VAL A 423 16.41 20.17 -2.05
CA VAL A 423 17.82 19.74 -2.01
C VAL A 423 18.37 19.45 -3.42
N GLU A 424 17.81 20.07 -4.42
CA GLU A 424 18.14 19.85 -5.83
C GLU A 424 19.63 20.12 -6.13
N GLY A 425 20.26 21.05 -5.42
CA GLY A 425 21.69 21.38 -5.56
C GLY A 425 22.67 20.34 -4.97
N LEU A 426 22.18 19.34 -4.23
CA LEU A 426 23.03 18.28 -3.68
C LEU A 426 23.25 17.15 -4.68
N SER A 427 24.42 16.49 -4.64
CA SER A 427 24.65 15.25 -5.38
C SER A 427 23.79 14.10 -4.84
N ILE A 428 23.62 13.03 -5.64
CA ILE A 428 22.87 11.84 -5.22
C ILE A 428 23.42 11.26 -3.91
N ALA A 429 24.72 11.16 -3.76
CA ALA A 429 25.36 10.68 -2.52
C ALA A 429 25.12 11.62 -1.31
N GLN A 430 25.17 12.93 -1.52
CA GLN A 430 24.85 13.92 -0.47
C GLN A 430 23.37 13.85 -0.07
N ARG A 431 22.45 13.57 -1.01
CA ARG A 431 21.03 13.34 -0.71
C ARG A 431 20.83 12.08 0.13
N HIS A 432 21.48 10.96 -0.23
CA HIS A 432 21.47 9.74 0.59
C HIS A 432 22.00 10.02 2.00
N TYR A 433 23.09 10.78 2.11
CA TYR A 433 23.64 11.17 3.39
C TYR A 433 22.65 12.02 4.23
N LYS A 434 22.03 13.06 3.63
CA LYS A 434 21.03 13.89 4.32
C LYS A 434 19.81 13.08 4.78
N VAL A 435 19.29 12.18 3.94
CA VAL A 435 18.18 11.25 4.29
C VAL A 435 18.59 10.34 5.46
N LEU A 436 19.79 9.75 5.39
CA LEU A 436 20.32 8.89 6.45
C LEU A 436 20.42 9.65 7.79
N MET A 437 20.97 10.86 7.76
CA MET A 437 21.15 11.68 8.96
C MET A 437 19.83 12.26 9.48
N ALA A 438 18.81 12.38 8.66
CA ALA A 438 17.45 12.69 9.09
C ALA A 438 16.79 11.54 9.88
N GLY A 439 17.33 10.32 9.87
CA GLY A 439 16.84 9.19 10.67
C GLY A 439 16.13 8.08 9.87
N VAL A 440 16.23 8.12 8.55
CA VAL A 440 15.71 7.10 7.62
C VAL A 440 16.65 5.90 7.57
N ASP A 441 16.12 4.70 7.40
CA ASP A 441 16.86 3.43 7.41
C ASP A 441 16.98 2.79 6.02
N GLN A 442 16.10 3.14 5.07
CA GLN A 442 15.97 2.43 3.81
C GLN A 442 15.59 3.35 2.65
N PHE A 443 16.07 3.05 1.45
CA PHE A 443 15.93 3.85 0.23
C PHE A 443 15.08 3.14 -0.81
N GLY A 444 13.84 3.61 -1.04
CA GLY A 444 12.90 3.05 -2.00
C GLY A 444 13.28 3.32 -3.45
N GLY A 445 13.11 2.31 -4.31
CA GLY A 445 13.34 2.42 -5.75
C GLY A 445 14.80 2.48 -6.18
N ASN A 446 15.74 2.03 -5.35
CA ASN A 446 17.16 2.05 -5.61
C ASN A 446 17.74 0.63 -5.65
N ASN A 447 18.51 0.33 -6.71
CA ASN A 447 19.20 -0.96 -6.88
C ASN A 447 20.72 -0.85 -6.73
N GLU A 448 21.28 0.35 -6.64
CA GLU A 448 22.71 0.61 -6.72
C GLU A 448 23.29 0.94 -5.35
N VAL A 449 24.30 0.19 -4.89
CA VAL A 449 24.92 0.33 -3.58
C VAL A 449 25.89 1.52 -3.51
N ALA A 450 26.48 1.92 -4.63
CA ALA A 450 27.54 2.95 -4.67
C ALA A 450 27.14 4.29 -4.01
N PRO A 451 25.98 4.91 -4.31
CA PRO A 451 25.60 6.17 -3.68
C PRO A 451 25.46 6.09 -2.16
N VAL A 452 25.06 4.92 -1.61
CA VAL A 452 24.91 4.73 -0.17
C VAL A 452 26.27 4.55 0.50
N THR A 453 27.22 3.85 -0.13
CA THR A 453 28.59 3.75 0.37
C THR A 453 29.36 5.08 0.28
N GLU A 454 29.10 5.86 -0.76
CA GLU A 454 29.63 7.24 -0.84
C GLU A 454 29.05 8.13 0.28
N ALA A 455 27.75 8.01 0.56
CA ALA A 455 27.12 8.71 1.69
C ALA A 455 27.75 8.32 3.04
N TYR A 456 28.09 7.03 3.22
CA TYR A 456 28.86 6.58 4.38
C TYR A 456 30.20 7.33 4.48
N GLN A 457 30.97 7.42 3.39
CA GLN A 457 32.26 8.10 3.38
C GLN A 457 32.16 9.61 3.64
N ILE A 458 31.07 10.27 3.19
CA ILE A 458 30.78 11.66 3.56
C ILE A 458 30.65 11.79 5.08
N GLY A 459 29.84 10.91 5.69
CA GLY A 459 29.64 10.93 7.14
C GLY A 459 30.89 10.57 7.94
N VAL A 460 31.73 9.65 7.44
CA VAL A 460 33.02 9.32 8.08
C VAL A 460 33.93 10.54 8.16
N LYS A 461 33.96 11.38 7.11
CA LYS A 461 34.76 12.63 7.11
C LYS A 461 34.22 13.64 8.14
N GLU A 462 32.92 13.67 8.37
CA GLU A 462 32.29 14.65 9.29
C GLU A 462 32.26 14.17 10.75
N HIS A 463 32.00 12.88 10.98
CA HIS A 463 31.69 12.34 12.32
C HIS A 463 32.64 11.21 12.76
N GLY A 464 33.48 10.69 11.87
CA GLY A 464 34.37 9.56 12.12
C GLY A 464 33.73 8.19 11.87
N GLU A 465 34.61 7.20 11.64
CA GLU A 465 34.26 5.83 11.28
C GLU A 465 33.31 5.15 12.30
N ALA A 466 33.63 5.26 13.60
CA ALA A 466 32.88 4.62 14.66
C ALA A 466 31.42 5.10 14.72
N PHE A 467 31.19 6.40 14.52
CA PHE A 467 29.84 6.98 14.49
C PHE A 467 29.03 6.45 13.29
N MET A 468 29.62 6.48 12.09
CA MET A 468 28.94 6.03 10.89
C MET A 468 28.69 4.54 10.89
N ARG A 469 29.63 3.74 11.40
CA ARG A 469 29.43 2.30 11.58
C ARG A 469 28.24 2.02 12.51
N ALA A 470 28.16 2.68 13.64
CA ALA A 470 27.05 2.55 14.58
C ALA A 470 25.70 2.97 13.95
N ARG A 471 25.71 4.05 13.15
CA ARG A 471 24.50 4.51 12.43
C ARG A 471 24.02 3.49 11.40
N PHE A 472 24.92 2.87 10.66
CA PHE A 472 24.61 1.82 9.69
C PHE A 472 24.09 0.56 10.39
N GLU A 473 24.75 0.10 11.45
CA GLU A 473 24.29 -1.04 12.25
C GLU A 473 22.90 -0.82 12.84
N GLN A 474 22.59 0.41 13.27
CA GLN A 474 21.25 0.72 13.77
C GLN A 474 20.16 0.50 12.69
N SER A 475 20.40 0.92 11.45
CA SER A 475 19.50 0.65 10.33
C SER A 475 19.43 -0.86 10.02
N ALA A 476 20.59 -1.53 9.98
CA ALA A 476 20.65 -2.98 9.73
C ALA A 476 19.82 -3.76 10.76
N VAL A 477 19.95 -3.44 12.05
CA VAL A 477 19.17 -4.10 13.12
C VAL A 477 17.66 -3.96 12.90
N ARG A 478 17.17 -2.76 12.53
CA ARG A 478 15.74 -2.54 12.25
C ARG A 478 15.27 -3.35 11.06
N LEU A 479 16.03 -3.35 9.96
CA LEU A 479 15.70 -4.09 8.75
C LEU A 479 15.73 -5.61 8.97
N LEU A 480 16.76 -6.13 9.62
CA LEU A 480 16.91 -7.55 9.96
C LEU A 480 15.81 -8.03 10.93
N ARG A 481 15.42 -7.20 11.89
CA ARG A 481 14.31 -7.50 12.81
C ARG A 481 13.03 -7.90 12.05
N ASN A 482 12.69 -7.18 10.96
CA ASN A 482 11.53 -7.49 10.15
C ASN A 482 11.65 -8.82 9.39
N ILE A 483 12.84 -9.18 8.95
CA ILE A 483 13.12 -10.47 8.30
C ILE A 483 13.03 -11.64 9.31
N PHE A 484 13.59 -11.47 10.52
CA PHE A 484 13.49 -12.46 11.58
C PHE A 484 12.05 -12.69 12.06
N ARG A 485 11.28 -11.59 12.27
CA ARG A 485 9.91 -11.65 12.79
C ARG A 485 8.93 -12.43 11.91
N THR A 486 9.18 -12.46 10.61
CA THR A 486 8.37 -13.19 9.63
C THR A 486 8.84 -14.61 9.37
N GLY A 487 9.87 -15.08 10.09
CA GLY A 487 10.40 -16.46 10.02
C GLY A 487 11.17 -16.78 8.74
N LEU A 488 11.61 -15.76 7.98
CA LEU A 488 12.34 -15.98 6.72
C LEU A 488 13.71 -16.60 6.94
N PHE A 489 14.39 -16.35 8.06
CA PHE A 489 15.65 -17.02 8.41
C PHE A 489 15.47 -18.50 8.68
N GLU A 490 14.33 -18.89 9.25
CA GLU A 490 13.98 -20.27 9.53
C GLU A 490 13.57 -20.98 8.24
N ASN A 491 12.47 -20.53 7.62
CA ASN A 491 11.95 -21.15 6.41
C ASN A 491 11.39 -20.13 5.43
N PRO A 492 12.15 -19.68 4.42
CA PRO A 492 11.69 -18.77 3.37
C PRO A 492 11.03 -19.49 2.17
N TYR A 493 11.01 -20.83 2.15
CA TYR A 493 10.61 -21.63 1.01
C TYR A 493 9.13 -21.99 1.03
N LEU A 494 8.53 -22.08 -0.16
CA LEU A 494 7.13 -22.38 -0.38
C LEU A 494 6.96 -23.68 -1.19
N GLU A 495 5.82 -24.32 -1.00
CA GLU A 495 5.37 -25.43 -1.84
C GLU A 495 4.37 -24.88 -2.87
N PRO A 496 4.70 -24.86 -4.20
CA PRO A 496 3.88 -24.17 -5.20
C PRO A 496 2.41 -24.66 -5.25
N GLU A 497 2.15 -25.95 -5.04
CA GLU A 497 0.80 -26.49 -5.01
C GLU A 497 0.00 -25.98 -3.79
N VAL A 498 0.65 -25.78 -2.63
CA VAL A 498 0.01 -25.18 -1.45
C VAL A 498 -0.29 -23.70 -1.71
N SER A 499 0.61 -22.99 -2.37
CA SER A 499 0.39 -21.60 -2.79
C SER A 499 -0.83 -21.46 -3.70
N LYS A 500 -0.94 -22.32 -4.72
CA LYS A 500 -2.09 -22.39 -5.62
C LYS A 500 -3.41 -22.62 -4.89
N GLN A 501 -3.42 -23.51 -3.90
CA GLN A 501 -4.62 -23.86 -3.12
C GLN A 501 -4.99 -22.77 -2.11
N THR A 502 -4.05 -21.93 -1.70
CA THR A 502 -4.24 -20.88 -0.70
C THR A 502 -4.74 -19.58 -1.30
N VAL A 503 -4.13 -19.15 -2.42
CA VAL A 503 -4.47 -17.88 -3.07
C VAL A 503 -5.84 -17.98 -3.72
N GLY A 504 -6.74 -17.06 -3.37
CA GLY A 504 -8.10 -17.02 -3.92
C GLY A 504 -8.98 -18.22 -3.54
N LYS A 505 -8.69 -18.92 -2.44
CA LYS A 505 -9.56 -20.02 -2.02
C LYS A 505 -10.99 -19.55 -1.74
N PRO A 506 -12.00 -20.41 -1.89
CA PRO A 506 -13.41 -20.01 -1.87
C PRO A 506 -13.82 -19.17 -0.66
N GLU A 507 -13.31 -19.49 0.53
CA GLU A 507 -13.64 -18.77 1.76
C GLU A 507 -13.07 -17.34 1.76
N PHE A 508 -11.92 -17.11 1.11
CA PHE A 508 -11.31 -15.79 0.97
C PHE A 508 -12.06 -14.95 -0.06
N MET A 509 -12.46 -15.57 -1.18
CA MET A 509 -13.27 -14.92 -2.20
C MET A 509 -14.64 -14.52 -1.64
N ASP A 510 -15.30 -15.39 -0.86
CA ASP A 510 -16.59 -15.08 -0.23
C ASP A 510 -16.45 -13.94 0.79
N ALA A 511 -15.44 -13.98 1.66
CA ALA A 511 -15.19 -12.90 2.63
C ALA A 511 -14.99 -11.54 1.95
N GLY A 512 -14.22 -11.49 0.86
CA GLY A 512 -14.05 -10.30 0.05
C GLY A 512 -15.35 -9.83 -0.60
N TYR A 513 -16.16 -10.74 -1.10
CA TYR A 513 -17.46 -10.42 -1.68
C TYR A 513 -18.43 -9.87 -0.64
N GLN A 514 -18.50 -10.44 0.56
CA GLN A 514 -19.31 -9.90 1.66
C GLN A 514 -18.85 -8.47 2.05
N ALA A 515 -17.55 -8.19 2.04
CA ALA A 515 -17.05 -6.86 2.28
C ALA A 515 -17.45 -5.87 1.16
N GLN A 516 -17.46 -6.31 -0.10
CA GLN A 516 -17.95 -5.50 -1.21
C GLN A 516 -19.43 -5.12 -1.03
N LEU A 517 -20.30 -6.07 -0.65
CA LEU A 517 -21.71 -5.80 -0.36
C LEU A 517 -21.89 -4.77 0.76
N LYS A 518 -21.06 -4.84 1.81
CA LYS A 518 -21.08 -3.91 2.95
C LYS A 518 -20.48 -2.53 2.64
N SER A 519 -19.83 -2.35 1.48
CA SER A 519 -19.13 -1.11 1.11
C SER A 519 -19.92 -0.22 0.16
N ILE A 520 -21.07 -0.66 -0.35
CA ILE A 520 -21.88 0.09 -1.29
C ILE A 520 -22.81 1.04 -0.53
N VAL A 521 -22.67 2.36 -0.74
CA VAL A 521 -23.48 3.39 -0.10
C VAL A 521 -24.68 3.71 -0.97
N MET A 522 -25.89 3.61 -0.44
CA MET A 522 -27.10 4.14 -1.08
C MET A 522 -27.32 5.58 -0.66
N LEU A 523 -27.35 6.52 -1.62
CA LEU A 523 -27.59 7.94 -1.37
C LEU A 523 -29.02 8.37 -1.62
N LYS A 524 -29.70 7.76 -2.60
CA LYS A 524 -31.05 8.13 -3.01
C LYS A 524 -31.88 6.89 -3.33
N ASN A 525 -33.16 6.88 -2.89
CA ASN A 525 -34.18 5.89 -3.24
C ASN A 525 -35.55 6.58 -3.34
N LYS A 526 -35.78 7.30 -4.43
CA LYS A 526 -37.01 8.08 -4.66
C LYS A 526 -38.23 7.15 -4.82
N ALA A 527 -39.27 7.44 -4.07
CA ALA A 527 -40.51 6.67 -4.06
C ALA A 527 -40.32 5.17 -3.73
N ASN A 528 -39.27 4.82 -3.04
CA ASN A 528 -38.93 3.44 -2.69
C ASN A 528 -38.89 2.50 -3.91
N ILE A 529 -38.30 2.97 -5.03
CA ILE A 529 -38.16 2.17 -6.25
C ILE A 529 -37.28 0.93 -6.05
N LEU A 530 -36.37 1.00 -5.10
CA LEU A 530 -35.54 -0.12 -4.72
C LEU A 530 -36.17 -0.90 -3.54
N PRO A 531 -35.98 -2.24 -3.49
CA PRO A 531 -35.23 -3.07 -4.44
C PRO A 531 -35.97 -3.28 -5.76
N LEU A 532 -35.20 -3.40 -6.87
CA LEU A 532 -35.76 -3.67 -8.20
C LEU A 532 -36.31 -5.11 -8.31
N GLN A 533 -37.39 -5.26 -9.07
CA GLN A 533 -37.97 -6.58 -9.35
C GLN A 533 -37.10 -7.33 -10.37
N SER A 534 -36.62 -8.52 -9.99
CA SER A 534 -35.94 -9.43 -10.91
C SER A 534 -36.80 -9.84 -12.10
N GLY A 535 -36.18 -10.16 -13.23
CA GLY A 535 -36.88 -10.61 -14.46
C GLY A 535 -37.52 -9.50 -15.29
N LYS A 536 -37.47 -8.26 -14.82
CA LYS A 536 -37.85 -7.08 -15.59
C LYS A 536 -36.84 -6.79 -16.70
N THR A 537 -37.21 -5.93 -17.65
CA THR A 537 -36.35 -5.54 -18.76
C THR A 537 -35.56 -4.28 -18.40
N VAL A 538 -34.24 -4.31 -18.61
CA VAL A 538 -33.35 -3.17 -18.35
C VAL A 538 -32.66 -2.68 -19.62
N TYR A 539 -32.48 -1.37 -19.68
CA TYR A 539 -31.61 -0.69 -20.63
C TYR A 539 -30.29 -0.36 -19.90
N VAL A 540 -29.15 -0.75 -20.49
CA VAL A 540 -27.82 -0.41 -20.00
C VAL A 540 -27.09 0.33 -21.14
N PRO A 541 -26.84 1.63 -21.01
CA PRO A 541 -26.12 2.37 -22.05
C PRO A 541 -24.65 1.95 -22.11
N LYS A 542 -24.06 1.97 -23.31
CA LYS A 542 -22.62 1.82 -23.49
C LYS A 542 -21.91 3.10 -23.03
N LYS A 543 -20.81 2.93 -22.35
CA LYS A 543 -19.94 4.00 -21.86
C LYS A 543 -18.87 4.31 -22.90
N PHE A 544 -18.73 5.57 -23.26
CA PHE A 544 -17.63 6.07 -24.05
C PHE A 544 -16.48 6.49 -23.10
N THR A 545 -15.29 5.93 -23.32
CA THR A 545 -14.06 6.33 -22.66
C THR A 545 -13.16 6.96 -23.71
N PRO A 546 -12.81 8.25 -23.61
CA PRO A 546 -11.96 8.91 -24.60
C PRO A 546 -10.53 8.36 -24.57
N ALA A 547 -9.81 8.54 -25.67
CA ALA A 547 -8.38 8.31 -25.70
C ALA A 547 -7.67 9.17 -24.65
N GLY A 548 -6.66 8.62 -23.97
CA GLY A 548 -5.98 9.32 -22.88
C GLY A 548 -4.61 8.72 -22.59
N ARG A 549 -4.13 8.96 -21.39
CA ARG A 549 -2.92 8.32 -20.86
C ARG A 549 -3.21 7.68 -19.51
N ASN A 550 -2.62 6.52 -19.29
CA ASN A 550 -2.70 5.88 -17.99
C ASN A 550 -1.75 6.57 -16.98
N PHE A 551 -1.77 6.12 -15.73
CA PHE A 551 -0.94 6.64 -14.65
C PHE A 551 0.59 6.65 -14.97
N LEU A 552 1.07 5.73 -15.80
CA LEU A 552 2.46 5.69 -16.27
C LEU A 552 2.75 6.58 -17.47
N GLY A 553 1.75 7.35 -17.94
CA GLY A 553 1.87 8.19 -19.12
C GLY A 553 1.76 7.45 -20.46
N MET A 554 1.45 6.14 -20.46
CA MET A 554 1.22 5.37 -21.67
C MET A 554 -0.14 5.68 -22.29
N GLU A 555 -0.18 5.83 -23.61
CA GLU A 555 -1.41 6.11 -24.35
C GLU A 555 -2.41 4.97 -24.24
N THR A 556 -3.67 5.31 -24.04
CA THR A 556 -4.81 4.40 -24.03
C THR A 556 -5.78 4.81 -25.15
N PRO A 557 -6.28 3.85 -25.97
CA PRO A 557 -7.21 4.16 -27.04
C PRO A 557 -8.60 4.51 -26.48
N GLU A 558 -9.39 5.23 -27.26
CA GLU A 558 -10.82 5.39 -27.00
C GLU A 558 -11.56 4.05 -27.04
N LYS A 559 -12.61 3.92 -26.25
CA LYS A 559 -13.45 2.72 -26.16
C LYS A 559 -14.92 3.08 -26.06
N LEU A 560 -15.78 2.26 -26.64
CA LEU A 560 -17.22 2.28 -26.46
C LEU A 560 -17.68 0.86 -26.06
N GLU A 561 -17.85 0.64 -24.78
CA GLU A 561 -18.15 -0.69 -24.24
C GLU A 561 -19.19 -0.65 -23.14
N TYR A 562 -19.79 -1.77 -22.81
CA TYR A 562 -20.67 -1.84 -21.64
C TYR A 562 -19.83 -1.67 -20.36
N PRO A 563 -20.27 -0.81 -19.42
CA PRO A 563 -19.52 -0.54 -18.18
C PRO A 563 -19.60 -1.67 -17.15
N VAL A 564 -20.43 -2.68 -17.41
CA VAL A 564 -20.63 -3.86 -16.56
C VAL A 564 -20.70 -5.12 -17.44
N ASN A 565 -20.33 -6.26 -16.88
CA ASN A 565 -20.43 -7.53 -17.62
C ASN A 565 -21.90 -7.88 -17.86
N MET A 566 -22.33 -7.86 -19.13
CA MET A 566 -23.71 -8.08 -19.53
C MET A 566 -24.22 -9.50 -19.23
N GLU A 567 -23.35 -10.52 -19.23
CA GLU A 567 -23.73 -11.87 -18.81
C GLU A 567 -24.08 -11.91 -17.31
N THR A 568 -23.46 -11.06 -16.51
CA THR A 568 -23.84 -10.87 -15.11
C THR A 568 -25.20 -10.18 -15.01
N VAL A 569 -25.46 -9.12 -15.78
CA VAL A 569 -26.77 -8.41 -15.80
C VAL A 569 -27.90 -9.35 -16.20
N LYS A 570 -27.71 -10.20 -17.21
CA LYS A 570 -28.68 -11.18 -17.69
C LYS A 570 -29.11 -12.23 -16.65
N LYS A 571 -28.31 -12.44 -15.58
CA LYS A 571 -28.70 -13.31 -14.47
C LYS A 571 -29.84 -12.72 -13.62
N TYR A 572 -30.07 -11.41 -13.70
CA TYR A 572 -31.06 -10.65 -12.91
C TYR A 572 -32.21 -10.12 -13.75
N PHE A 573 -31.92 -9.68 -14.98
CA PHE A 573 -32.82 -8.92 -15.84
C PHE A 573 -32.80 -9.42 -17.27
N LYS A 574 -33.91 -9.16 -17.99
CA LYS A 574 -33.88 -9.16 -19.46
C LYS A 574 -33.20 -7.86 -19.92
N VAL A 575 -32.46 -7.91 -21.01
CA VAL A 575 -31.72 -6.75 -21.52
C VAL A 575 -32.29 -6.32 -22.89
N THR A 576 -32.44 -5.03 -23.08
CA THR A 576 -32.83 -4.41 -24.36
C THR A 576 -31.90 -3.25 -24.70
N ASP A 577 -31.66 -3.03 -25.98
CA ASP A 577 -30.98 -1.83 -26.50
C ASP A 577 -31.95 -0.67 -26.76
N ASN A 578 -33.29 -0.90 -26.62
CA ASN A 578 -34.32 0.08 -26.84
C ASN A 578 -34.86 0.61 -25.50
N PRO A 579 -34.59 1.87 -25.10
CA PRO A 579 -35.10 2.46 -23.85
C PRO A 579 -36.64 2.42 -23.72
N ASP A 580 -37.36 2.47 -24.83
CA ASP A 580 -38.83 2.46 -24.82
C ASP A 580 -39.37 1.07 -24.35
N GLU A 581 -38.65 0.01 -24.50
CA GLU A 581 -39.01 -1.36 -24.07
C GLU A 581 -38.54 -1.69 -22.63
N ALA A 582 -37.69 -0.87 -22.08
CA ALA A 582 -37.14 -1.12 -20.74
C ALA A 582 -38.12 -0.73 -19.64
N ASP A 583 -38.13 -1.49 -18.54
CA ASP A 583 -38.79 -1.11 -17.28
C ASP A 583 -37.91 -0.16 -16.46
N TYR A 584 -36.58 -0.37 -16.50
CA TYR A 584 -35.58 0.41 -15.78
C TYR A 584 -34.37 0.73 -16.66
N ALA A 585 -33.66 1.82 -16.37
CA ALA A 585 -32.29 2.03 -16.87
C ALA A 585 -31.28 1.85 -15.73
N LEU A 586 -30.21 1.13 -16.02
CA LEU A 586 -29.07 0.95 -15.09
C LEU A 586 -27.85 1.64 -15.71
N ILE A 587 -27.37 2.68 -15.05
CA ILE A 587 -26.25 3.51 -15.52
C ILE A 587 -25.08 3.36 -14.58
N PHE A 588 -23.88 3.09 -15.12
CA PHE A 588 -22.65 2.95 -14.37
C PHE A 588 -21.66 4.01 -14.82
N ILE A 589 -21.34 4.95 -13.94
CA ILE A 589 -20.42 6.07 -14.19
C ILE A 589 -19.25 6.05 -13.21
N ALA A 590 -18.24 6.87 -13.48
CA ALA A 590 -17.15 7.12 -12.53
C ALA A 590 -17.22 8.59 -12.08
N SER A 591 -16.67 8.90 -10.89
CA SER A 591 -16.53 10.29 -10.44
C SER A 591 -15.77 11.14 -11.49
N PRO A 592 -15.99 12.46 -11.55
CA PRO A 592 -15.32 13.34 -12.50
C PRO A 592 -13.80 13.24 -12.39
N ASN A 593 -13.11 13.20 -13.52
CA ASN A 593 -11.65 13.20 -13.59
C ASN A 593 -11.21 14.35 -14.52
N SER A 594 -10.61 15.39 -13.96
CA SER A 594 -10.07 16.54 -14.71
C SER A 594 -8.53 16.55 -14.77
N GLY A 595 -7.88 15.47 -14.36
CA GLY A 595 -6.42 15.36 -14.28
C GLY A 595 -5.84 15.89 -12.96
N GLY A 596 -4.50 15.97 -12.89
CA GLY A 596 -3.75 16.27 -11.67
C GLY A 596 -3.53 17.77 -11.37
N GLY A 597 -4.21 18.69 -12.05
CA GLY A 597 -4.07 20.15 -11.82
C GLY A 597 -2.87 20.80 -12.51
N TYR A 598 -2.30 20.13 -13.53
CA TYR A 598 -1.24 20.67 -14.39
C TYR A 598 -1.48 20.32 -15.86
N ASN A 599 -1.27 21.31 -16.72
CA ASN A 599 -1.44 21.19 -18.18
C ASN A 599 -0.15 21.63 -18.89
N SER A 600 0.61 20.64 -19.36
CA SER A 600 1.87 20.89 -20.08
C SER A 600 1.69 21.70 -21.36
N ALA A 601 0.53 21.67 -22.01
CA ALA A 601 0.26 22.48 -23.20
C ALA A 601 0.09 23.95 -22.83
N ASP A 602 -0.57 24.28 -21.71
CA ASP A 602 -0.68 25.66 -21.20
C ASP A 602 0.76 26.20 -20.90
N ALA A 603 1.59 25.41 -20.24
CA ALA A 603 2.97 25.79 -19.95
C ALA A 603 3.81 26.03 -21.22
N LYS A 604 3.71 25.16 -22.23
CA LYS A 604 4.40 25.32 -23.52
C LYS A 604 3.93 26.56 -24.29
N ASN A 605 2.69 27.01 -24.09
CA ASN A 605 2.12 28.18 -24.72
C ASN A 605 2.32 29.47 -23.90
N GLY A 606 3.19 29.47 -22.92
CA GLY A 606 3.57 30.64 -22.11
C GLY A 606 2.72 30.84 -20.85
N GLY A 607 1.81 29.95 -20.52
CA GLY A 607 1.10 29.91 -19.24
C GLY A 607 1.96 29.29 -18.14
N THR A 608 1.42 29.23 -16.93
CA THR A 608 2.10 28.60 -15.77
C THR A 608 1.96 27.07 -15.74
N GLY A 609 1.05 26.50 -16.55
CA GLY A 609 0.69 25.08 -16.49
C GLY A 609 -0.34 24.74 -15.41
N TYR A 610 -0.50 25.56 -14.36
CA TYR A 610 -1.42 25.31 -13.25
C TYR A 610 -2.85 25.55 -13.67
N VAL A 611 -3.72 24.52 -13.50
CA VAL A 611 -5.16 24.54 -13.80
C VAL A 611 -5.91 23.96 -12.60
N PRO A 612 -7.22 24.25 -12.43
CA PRO A 612 -7.99 23.70 -11.34
C PRO A 612 -8.16 22.17 -11.47
N VAL A 613 -8.11 21.45 -10.35
CA VAL A 613 -8.67 20.10 -10.24
C VAL A 613 -10.18 20.25 -10.00
N ASN A 614 -10.98 19.73 -10.90
CA ASN A 614 -12.42 19.92 -10.94
C ASN A 614 -13.16 18.64 -10.49
N LEU A 615 -14.10 18.77 -9.55
CA LEU A 615 -14.92 17.70 -9.01
C LEU A 615 -16.35 17.65 -9.60
N GLN A 616 -16.61 18.43 -10.64
CA GLN A 616 -17.83 18.35 -11.46
C GLN A 616 -17.48 17.91 -12.89
N TYR A 617 -18.46 17.37 -13.64
CA TYR A 617 -18.23 16.95 -15.02
C TYR A 617 -18.08 18.14 -15.97
N GLY A 618 -18.95 19.13 -15.81
CA GLY A 618 -18.97 20.33 -16.64
C GLY A 618 -17.72 21.20 -16.44
N THR A 619 -17.55 22.15 -17.35
CA THR A 619 -16.45 23.11 -17.27
C THR A 619 -16.59 23.97 -16.02
N TYR A 620 -15.49 24.01 -15.25
CA TYR A 620 -15.32 24.89 -14.10
C TYR A 620 -14.25 25.94 -14.38
N THR A 621 -14.55 27.20 -14.10
CA THR A 621 -13.59 28.31 -14.11
C THR A 621 -13.34 28.76 -12.68
N ALA A 622 -12.08 28.70 -12.24
CA ALA A 622 -11.67 28.90 -10.85
C ALA A 622 -11.67 30.40 -10.46
N THR A 623 -12.83 31.05 -10.44
CA THR A 623 -12.96 32.47 -10.07
C THR A 623 -12.74 32.71 -8.57
N ASP A 624 -13.10 31.73 -7.74
CA ASP A 624 -13.01 31.80 -6.27
C ASP A 624 -11.66 31.31 -5.73
N ALA A 625 -10.78 30.76 -6.57
CA ALA A 625 -9.45 30.31 -6.16
C ALA A 625 -8.60 31.48 -5.63
N ARG A 626 -7.64 31.16 -4.76
CA ARG A 626 -6.69 32.15 -4.22
C ARG A 626 -5.92 32.84 -5.34
N ALA A 627 -5.71 34.17 -5.23
CA ALA A 627 -4.91 34.93 -6.17
C ALA A 627 -3.42 34.63 -6.06
N THR A 628 -2.95 34.19 -4.88
CA THR A 628 -1.57 33.84 -4.61
C THR A 628 -1.53 32.46 -3.96
N SER A 629 -0.67 31.57 -4.41
CA SER A 629 -0.40 30.28 -3.79
C SER A 629 0.23 30.47 -2.40
N ILE A 630 -0.01 29.54 -1.50
CA ILE A 630 0.59 29.56 -0.14
C ILE A 630 2.08 29.20 -0.23
N ALA A 631 2.36 28.16 -1.01
CA ALA A 631 3.72 27.72 -1.29
C ALA A 631 4.02 27.82 -2.78
N GLY A 632 5.28 27.85 -3.14
CA GLY A 632 5.65 27.87 -4.55
C GLY A 632 7.14 28.00 -4.76
N GLY A 633 7.50 28.02 -6.06
CA GLY A 633 8.89 28.02 -6.51
C GLY A 633 9.44 26.60 -6.68
N ASP A 634 10.08 26.42 -7.81
CA ASP A 634 10.81 25.20 -8.20
C ASP A 634 11.96 25.63 -9.08
N PRO A 635 13.17 25.04 -8.96
CA PRO A 635 14.29 25.37 -9.84
C PRO A 635 14.00 25.19 -11.33
N LEU A 636 13.03 24.35 -11.68
CA LEU A 636 12.59 24.13 -13.07
C LEU A 636 11.54 25.14 -13.54
N GLU A 637 11.00 25.98 -12.64
CA GLU A 637 10.00 27.02 -12.93
C GLU A 637 10.63 28.41 -12.89
N LYS A 638 10.08 29.34 -13.69
CA LYS A 638 10.53 30.76 -13.73
C LYS A 638 9.67 31.69 -12.85
N PHE A 639 8.78 31.12 -12.02
CA PHE A 639 7.84 31.84 -11.19
C PHE A 639 7.65 31.14 -9.85
N THR A 640 7.10 31.84 -8.87
CA THR A 640 6.80 31.29 -7.54
C THR A 640 5.30 31.16 -7.28
N ASN A 641 4.46 32.00 -7.93
CA ASN A 641 3.02 31.93 -7.74
C ASN A 641 2.40 30.84 -8.61
N ARG A 642 1.93 29.79 -7.97
CA ARG A 642 1.30 28.59 -8.57
C ARG A 642 -0.25 28.70 -8.65
N THR A 643 -0.80 29.89 -8.59
CA THR A 643 -2.25 30.10 -8.67
C THR A 643 -2.80 29.65 -10.02
N TYR A 644 -4.00 29.11 -9.98
CA TYR A 644 -4.81 28.76 -11.14
C TYR A 644 -6.09 29.62 -11.25
N LYS A 645 -6.16 30.73 -10.49
CA LYS A 645 -7.31 31.64 -10.51
C LYS A 645 -7.62 32.13 -11.92
N GLY A 646 -8.89 32.00 -12.30
CA GLY A 646 -9.39 32.35 -13.63
C GLY A 646 -9.10 31.33 -14.74
N LYS A 647 -8.38 30.26 -14.46
CA LYS A 647 -8.20 29.13 -15.37
C LYS A 647 -9.41 28.19 -15.33
N SER A 648 -9.59 27.42 -16.39
CA SER A 648 -10.71 26.48 -16.53
C SER A 648 -10.23 25.05 -16.73
N SER A 649 -11.03 24.08 -16.27
CA SER A 649 -10.89 22.66 -16.58
C SER A 649 -12.26 22.01 -16.77
N THR A 650 -12.28 20.91 -17.51
CA THR A 650 -13.47 20.08 -17.77
C THR A 650 -13.09 18.63 -17.49
N ALA A 651 -13.99 17.85 -16.93
CA ALA A 651 -13.70 16.43 -16.72
C ALA A 651 -13.50 15.70 -18.05
N ILE A 652 -12.48 14.87 -18.13
CA ILE A 652 -12.17 14.04 -19.31
C ILE A 652 -13.34 13.11 -19.62
N ASN A 653 -14.02 12.62 -18.58
CA ASN A 653 -15.18 11.74 -18.65
C ASN A 653 -16.52 12.51 -18.58
N ILE A 654 -16.61 13.72 -19.13
CA ILE A 654 -17.86 14.50 -19.20
C ILE A 654 -18.99 13.73 -19.91
N THR A 655 -18.67 12.77 -20.75
CA THR A 655 -19.63 11.88 -21.41
C THR A 655 -20.42 11.01 -20.42
N ASP A 656 -19.93 10.81 -19.21
CA ASP A 656 -20.65 10.12 -18.14
C ASP A 656 -21.88 10.93 -17.71
N LEU A 657 -21.77 12.27 -17.61
CA LEU A 657 -22.91 13.16 -17.35
C LEU A 657 -23.92 13.09 -18.48
N ALA A 658 -23.50 13.23 -19.74
CA ALA A 658 -24.35 13.12 -20.89
C ALA A 658 -25.08 11.75 -20.93
N MET A 659 -24.41 10.67 -20.58
CA MET A 659 -25.02 9.34 -20.50
C MET A 659 -26.18 9.30 -19.49
N VAL A 660 -26.06 9.97 -18.32
CA VAL A 660 -27.16 10.05 -17.35
C VAL A 660 -28.32 10.91 -17.88
N THR A 661 -28.06 12.15 -18.31
CA THR A 661 -29.08 13.09 -18.73
C THR A 661 -29.84 12.62 -20.00
N ASP A 662 -29.11 12.08 -20.97
CA ASP A 662 -29.71 11.55 -22.20
C ASP A 662 -30.55 10.29 -21.93
N THR A 663 -30.07 9.41 -21.05
CA THR A 663 -30.82 8.20 -20.67
C THR A 663 -32.09 8.60 -19.92
N TYR A 664 -31.99 9.52 -18.97
CA TYR A 664 -33.18 10.00 -18.25
C TYR A 664 -34.25 10.56 -19.23
N ALA A 665 -33.85 11.37 -20.20
CA ALA A 665 -34.74 11.89 -21.21
C ALA A 665 -35.38 10.77 -22.07
N LYS A 666 -34.58 9.78 -22.49
CA LYS A 666 -35.03 8.60 -23.29
C LYS A 666 -35.97 7.71 -22.51
N MET A 667 -35.84 7.59 -21.20
CA MET A 667 -36.69 6.74 -20.35
C MET A 667 -38.09 7.30 -20.11
N LYS A 668 -38.36 8.56 -20.44
CA LYS A 668 -39.74 9.19 -20.45
C LYS A 668 -40.47 8.99 -19.13
N GLY A 669 -39.79 9.21 -18.00
CA GLY A 669 -40.32 9.06 -16.65
C GLY A 669 -40.25 7.66 -16.05
N LYS A 670 -39.76 6.67 -16.77
CA LYS A 670 -39.38 5.36 -16.18
C LYS A 670 -38.14 5.49 -15.32
N PRO A 671 -37.98 4.63 -14.27
CA PRO A 671 -36.90 4.80 -13.32
C PRO A 671 -35.51 4.66 -13.92
N VAL A 672 -34.61 5.55 -13.48
CA VAL A 672 -33.18 5.58 -13.80
C VAL A 672 -32.39 5.35 -12.51
N ILE A 673 -31.56 4.34 -12.48
CA ILE A 673 -30.70 3.96 -11.37
C ILE A 673 -29.26 4.23 -11.76
N VAL A 674 -28.55 5.03 -10.96
CA VAL A 674 -27.15 5.41 -11.21
C VAL A 674 -26.25 4.79 -10.17
N SER A 675 -25.23 4.03 -10.59
CA SER A 675 -24.12 3.55 -9.76
C SER A 675 -22.87 4.32 -10.12
N VAL A 676 -22.26 4.94 -9.11
CA VAL A 676 -21.06 5.75 -9.27
C VAL A 676 -19.87 5.01 -8.67
N ASN A 677 -18.90 4.60 -9.49
CA ASN A 677 -17.60 4.18 -9.00
C ASN A 677 -16.78 5.41 -8.60
N MET A 678 -16.57 5.61 -7.30
CA MET A 678 -16.03 6.84 -6.74
C MET A 678 -14.56 6.71 -6.36
N SER A 679 -13.70 7.52 -6.99
CA SER A 679 -12.31 7.72 -6.57
C SER A 679 -12.11 9.00 -5.75
N ASN A 680 -12.89 10.04 -6.03
CA ASN A 680 -12.89 11.33 -5.33
C ASN A 680 -14.32 11.77 -5.03
N PRO A 681 -14.57 12.61 -4.00
CA PRO A 681 -15.84 13.33 -3.83
C PRO A 681 -16.24 14.07 -5.09
N MET A 682 -17.54 14.27 -5.29
CA MET A 682 -18.03 14.92 -6.49
C MET A 682 -19.23 15.83 -6.25
N VAL A 683 -19.48 16.73 -7.19
CA VAL A 683 -20.65 17.61 -7.21
C VAL A 683 -21.85 16.86 -7.79
N PHE A 684 -22.83 16.50 -6.96
CA PHE A 684 -24.02 15.74 -7.37
C PHE A 684 -25.08 16.59 -8.08
N SER A 685 -25.08 17.92 -7.93
CA SER A 685 -26.12 18.82 -8.47
C SER A 685 -26.25 18.76 -9.99
N GLU A 686 -25.25 18.24 -10.72
CA GLU A 686 -25.29 18.14 -12.17
C GLU A 686 -26.28 17.08 -12.68
N PHE A 687 -26.54 16.00 -11.92
CA PHE A 687 -27.37 14.88 -12.40
C PHE A 687 -28.32 14.28 -11.36
N GLU A 688 -28.19 14.60 -10.07
CA GLU A 688 -28.94 13.96 -8.99
C GLU A 688 -30.47 13.95 -9.26
N LYS A 689 -31.04 15.06 -9.79
CA LYS A 689 -32.46 15.18 -10.14
C LYS A 689 -32.91 14.20 -11.25
N ASP A 690 -31.97 13.78 -12.10
CA ASP A 690 -32.21 12.88 -13.24
C ASP A 690 -32.06 11.39 -12.86
N ALA A 691 -31.84 11.08 -11.58
CA ALA A 691 -31.76 9.73 -11.06
C ALA A 691 -32.88 9.47 -10.03
N ASN A 692 -33.52 8.31 -10.13
CA ASN A 692 -34.51 7.84 -9.15
C ASN A 692 -33.84 7.14 -7.97
N ALA A 693 -32.68 6.48 -8.19
CA ALA A 693 -31.85 5.92 -7.16
C ALA A 693 -30.36 6.14 -7.49
N ILE A 694 -29.56 6.35 -6.44
CA ILE A 694 -28.12 6.58 -6.58
C ILE A 694 -27.39 5.69 -5.57
N PHE A 695 -26.42 4.94 -6.09
CA PHE A 695 -25.43 4.21 -5.31
C PHE A 695 -24.03 4.77 -5.56
N VAL A 696 -23.19 4.66 -4.54
CA VAL A 696 -21.75 4.92 -4.65
C VAL A 696 -21.02 3.66 -4.24
N ASP A 697 -20.07 3.25 -5.05
CA ASP A 697 -19.13 2.16 -4.72
C ASP A 697 -17.68 2.64 -4.84
N PHE A 698 -16.77 1.87 -4.26
CA PHE A 698 -15.35 2.18 -4.19
C PHE A 698 -14.50 1.03 -4.76
N GLY A 699 -14.92 0.55 -5.92
CA GLY A 699 -14.30 -0.59 -6.58
C GLY A 699 -14.86 -1.92 -6.12
N VAL A 700 -16.04 -2.27 -6.61
CA VAL A 700 -16.69 -3.55 -6.37
C VAL A 700 -16.96 -4.29 -7.69
N GLN A 701 -17.20 -5.58 -7.60
CA GLN A 701 -17.66 -6.36 -8.74
C GLN A 701 -19.09 -5.97 -9.11
N GLY A 702 -19.41 -5.86 -10.40
CA GLY A 702 -20.75 -5.49 -10.86
C GLY A 702 -21.87 -6.37 -10.31
N GLN A 703 -21.58 -7.63 -9.96
CA GLN A 703 -22.52 -8.52 -9.30
C GLN A 703 -22.93 -7.99 -7.91
N ALA A 704 -22.01 -7.42 -7.13
CA ALA A 704 -22.31 -6.85 -5.82
C ALA A 704 -23.30 -5.67 -5.93
N SER A 705 -23.10 -4.78 -6.90
CA SER A 705 -24.04 -3.70 -7.18
C SER A 705 -25.42 -4.21 -7.55
N LEU A 706 -25.52 -5.26 -8.39
CA LEU A 706 -26.79 -5.87 -8.78
C LEU A 706 -27.47 -6.59 -7.63
N ASP A 707 -26.74 -7.25 -6.74
CA ASP A 707 -27.29 -7.92 -5.54
C ASP A 707 -27.92 -6.89 -4.59
N ILE A 708 -27.27 -5.72 -4.39
CA ILE A 708 -27.86 -4.61 -3.63
C ILE A 708 -29.10 -4.06 -4.37
N MET A 709 -28.99 -3.74 -5.67
CA MET A 709 -30.11 -3.17 -6.44
C MET A 709 -31.36 -4.05 -6.43
N THR A 710 -31.20 -5.37 -6.38
CA THR A 710 -32.31 -6.34 -6.38
C THR A 710 -32.74 -6.82 -4.99
N GLY A 711 -32.14 -6.29 -3.93
CA GLY A 711 -32.50 -6.60 -2.54
C GLY A 711 -32.01 -7.96 -2.04
N LYS A 712 -31.08 -8.61 -2.73
CA LYS A 712 -30.43 -9.81 -2.20
C LYS A 712 -29.53 -9.50 -1.00
N ALA A 713 -29.02 -8.27 -0.92
CA ALA A 713 -28.35 -7.72 0.24
C ALA A 713 -28.90 -6.30 0.53
N GLU A 714 -28.94 -5.94 1.83
CA GLU A 714 -29.36 -4.60 2.25
C GLU A 714 -28.16 -3.64 2.20
N PRO A 715 -28.31 -2.42 1.63
CA PRO A 715 -27.26 -1.41 1.70
C PRO A 715 -27.04 -1.01 3.18
N SER A 716 -25.78 -0.93 3.59
CA SER A 716 -25.42 -0.65 4.98
C SER A 716 -24.22 0.26 5.16
N ALA A 717 -23.60 0.68 4.05
CA ALA A 717 -22.43 1.54 4.07
C ALA A 717 -22.76 3.01 4.34
N LEU A 718 -21.76 3.74 4.79
CA LEU A 718 -21.83 5.17 5.10
C LEU A 718 -20.72 5.90 4.32
N LEU A 719 -20.98 7.16 3.93
CA LEU A 719 -19.99 7.99 3.26
C LEU A 719 -18.78 8.24 4.16
N PRO A 720 -17.56 7.87 3.74
CA PRO A 720 -16.35 8.17 4.49
C PRO A 720 -15.79 9.58 4.22
N LEU A 721 -16.50 10.39 3.44
CA LEU A 721 -16.11 11.71 2.94
C LEU A 721 -17.34 12.60 2.76
N GLN A 722 -17.15 13.92 2.85
CA GLN A 722 -18.15 14.92 2.48
C GLN A 722 -18.29 15.03 0.95
N MET A 723 -19.53 15.19 0.46
CA MET A 723 -19.81 15.49 -0.95
C MET A 723 -20.10 16.99 -1.11
N PRO A 724 -19.26 17.76 -1.83
CA PRO A 724 -19.40 19.21 -1.92
C PRO A 724 -20.66 19.62 -2.65
N ILE A 725 -21.27 20.73 -2.21
CA ILE A 725 -22.45 21.30 -2.89
C ILE A 725 -22.09 21.86 -4.28
N ASP A 726 -20.89 22.44 -4.40
CA ASP A 726 -20.34 23.05 -5.63
C ASP A 726 -18.81 23.22 -5.51
N MET A 727 -18.19 23.63 -6.61
CA MET A 727 -16.74 23.92 -6.63
C MET A 727 -16.34 25.15 -5.81
N LYS A 728 -17.27 26.07 -5.52
CA LYS A 728 -16.99 27.23 -4.68
C LYS A 728 -16.68 26.82 -3.25
N THR A 729 -17.41 25.86 -2.68
CA THR A 729 -17.09 25.35 -1.35
C THR A 729 -15.77 24.60 -1.33
N VAL A 730 -15.40 23.90 -2.42
CA VAL A 730 -14.10 23.24 -2.57
C VAL A 730 -12.94 24.24 -2.57
N GLU A 731 -13.11 25.41 -3.21
CA GLU A 731 -12.08 26.46 -3.18
C GLU A 731 -12.02 27.23 -1.85
N ALA A 732 -13.11 27.22 -1.09
CA ALA A 732 -13.21 27.93 0.19
C ALA A 732 -12.69 27.10 1.37
N GLN A 733 -12.55 25.78 1.22
CA GLN A 733 -12.03 24.87 2.26
C GLN A 733 -10.53 25.08 2.49
N PHE A 734 -10.03 24.65 3.65
CA PHE A 734 -8.61 24.59 3.94
C PHE A 734 -8.07 23.20 3.66
N GLU A 735 -6.99 23.09 2.89
CA GLU A 735 -6.43 21.80 2.44
C GLU A 735 -6.12 20.83 3.59
N ASP A 736 -5.89 21.34 4.80
CA ASP A 736 -5.49 20.56 5.97
C ASP A 736 -6.63 20.27 6.96
N VAL A 737 -7.87 20.76 6.69
CA VAL A 737 -8.99 20.65 7.62
C VAL A 737 -10.04 19.66 7.12
N PRO A 738 -10.35 18.58 7.87
CA PRO A 738 -11.46 17.70 7.54
C PRO A 738 -12.81 18.33 7.87
N HIS A 739 -13.89 17.91 7.21
CA HIS A 739 -15.27 18.27 7.51
C HIS A 739 -15.62 19.75 7.40
N ASP A 740 -14.88 20.53 6.64
CA ASP A 740 -15.07 22.00 6.53
C ASP A 740 -15.82 22.44 5.26
N MET A 741 -16.29 21.51 4.43
CA MET A 741 -17.07 21.81 3.23
C MET A 741 -18.58 21.92 3.50
N LYS A 742 -19.26 22.74 2.70
CA LYS A 742 -20.72 22.68 2.57
C LYS A 742 -21.12 21.51 1.69
N CYS A 743 -21.87 20.57 2.28
CA CYS A 743 -22.31 19.37 1.57
C CYS A 743 -23.53 19.62 0.70
N TYR A 744 -23.66 18.79 -0.34
CA TYR A 744 -24.86 18.69 -1.13
C TYR A 744 -26.06 18.23 -0.29
N VAL A 745 -27.23 18.81 -0.56
CA VAL A 745 -28.51 18.44 0.08
C VAL A 745 -29.50 18.09 -1.03
N ASP A 746 -30.08 16.89 -0.98
CA ASP A 746 -31.06 16.42 -1.95
C ASP A 746 -32.48 17.00 -1.74
N GLU A 747 -33.40 16.68 -2.64
CA GLU A 747 -34.82 17.13 -2.58
C GLU A 747 -35.56 16.65 -1.31
N ASN A 748 -35.08 15.60 -0.64
CA ASN A 748 -35.66 15.07 0.59
C ASN A 748 -35.03 15.66 1.86
N GLY A 749 -34.06 16.57 1.71
CA GLY A 749 -33.31 17.18 2.82
C GLY A 749 -32.18 16.32 3.34
N ASN A 750 -31.80 15.23 2.64
CA ASN A 750 -30.66 14.41 3.01
C ASN A 750 -29.36 15.13 2.65
N LYS A 751 -28.52 15.33 3.64
CA LYS A 751 -27.19 15.95 3.48
C LYS A 751 -26.17 14.85 3.19
N TYR A 752 -25.49 14.92 2.04
CA TYR A 752 -24.46 13.95 1.66
C TYR A 752 -23.14 14.28 2.40
N ASP A 753 -23.20 14.14 3.71
CA ASP A 753 -22.10 14.43 4.65
C ASP A 753 -21.39 13.14 5.07
N PHE A 754 -20.23 13.25 5.70
CA PHE A 754 -19.56 12.16 6.36
C PHE A 754 -20.52 11.37 7.28
N GLY A 755 -20.52 10.06 7.14
CA GLY A 755 -21.40 9.16 7.90
C GLY A 755 -22.85 9.09 7.39
N PHE A 756 -23.19 9.69 6.25
CA PHE A 756 -24.50 9.54 5.63
C PHE A 756 -24.59 8.26 4.80
N GLY A 757 -25.73 7.59 4.85
CA GLY A 757 -26.13 6.47 4.02
C GLY A 757 -27.56 6.06 4.27
N LEU A 758 -28.19 5.41 3.31
CA LEU A 758 -29.54 4.88 3.37
C LEU A 758 -29.54 3.35 3.40
N ASN A 759 -30.51 2.77 4.10
CA ASN A 759 -30.92 1.38 3.95
C ASN A 759 -32.41 1.34 3.52
N TRP A 760 -33.01 0.13 3.49
CA TRP A 760 -34.43 0.01 3.08
C TRP A 760 -35.41 0.73 4.03
N LYS A 761 -34.99 1.11 5.23
CA LYS A 761 -35.82 1.81 6.25
C LYS A 761 -35.60 3.33 6.24
N GLY A 762 -34.66 3.84 5.45
CA GLY A 762 -34.26 5.25 5.39
C GLY A 762 -32.84 5.51 5.87
N VAL A 763 -32.62 6.69 6.47
CA VAL A 763 -31.28 7.11 6.92
C VAL A 763 -30.76 6.16 8.02
N ILE A 764 -29.56 5.64 7.82
CA ILE A 764 -28.89 4.76 8.78
C ILE A 764 -28.52 5.58 10.04
N LYS A 765 -28.98 5.08 11.20
CA LYS A 765 -28.70 5.66 12.51
C LYS A 765 -28.39 4.51 13.48
N ASP A 766 -27.12 4.18 13.60
CA ASP A 766 -26.65 3.08 14.43
C ASP A 766 -25.40 3.46 15.24
N ALA A 767 -24.84 2.50 15.98
CA ALA A 767 -23.67 2.73 16.85
C ALA A 767 -22.44 3.25 16.10
N ARG A 768 -22.31 3.00 14.80
CA ARG A 768 -21.21 3.52 13.97
C ARG A 768 -21.33 5.03 13.78
N VAL A 769 -22.55 5.51 13.48
CA VAL A 769 -22.88 6.95 13.38
C VAL A 769 -22.66 7.62 14.74
N ASP A 770 -23.10 6.98 15.84
CA ASP A 770 -22.89 7.52 17.18
C ASP A 770 -21.41 7.66 17.53
N LYS A 771 -20.58 6.68 17.14
CA LYS A 771 -19.16 6.66 17.42
C LYS A 771 -18.37 7.72 16.64
N TYR A 772 -18.58 7.82 15.33
CA TYR A 772 -17.72 8.60 14.46
C TYR A 772 -18.30 9.97 14.07
N VAL A 773 -19.62 10.06 13.83
CA VAL A 773 -20.22 11.29 13.33
C VAL A 773 -20.52 12.29 14.45
N LYS A 774 -20.98 11.81 15.63
CA LYS A 774 -21.25 12.70 16.78
C LYS A 774 -19.98 13.20 17.46
N SER A 775 -18.85 12.54 17.26
CA SER A 775 -17.56 12.94 17.81
C SER A 775 -16.82 13.98 16.95
N VAL A 776 -17.30 14.28 15.74
CA VAL A 776 -16.70 15.28 14.87
C VAL A 776 -16.76 16.65 15.55
N VAL A 777 -15.61 17.16 15.94
CA VAL A 777 -15.47 18.54 16.40
C VAL A 777 -15.48 19.41 15.15
N LYS A 778 -16.57 20.11 14.90
CA LYS A 778 -16.60 21.10 13.81
C LYS A 778 -15.64 22.23 14.13
N PRO A 779 -14.82 22.67 13.14
CA PRO A 779 -13.87 23.75 13.35
C PRO A 779 -14.53 25.08 13.70
#